data_377585cba08b66edaaab77d6cddfb960
#
_entry.id   377585cba08b66edaaab77d6cddfb960
#
_cell.length_a   1.000
_cell.length_b   1.000
_cell.length_c   1.000
_cell.angle_alpha   90.00
_cell.angle_beta   90.00
_cell.angle_gamma   90.00
#
_symmetry.space_group_name_H-M   'P 1'
#
loop_
_entity.id
_entity.type
_entity.pdbx_description
1 polymer ?
#
loop_
_entity_poly.entity_id
_entity_poly.type
_entity_poly.pdbx_seq_one_letter_code
_entity_poly.pdbx_strand_id
1 'polypeptide(L)'
;MTQDEQISVYGARVHNLKNIDVEIPRNKLVVVTGLSGSGKSSLAFDTIFAEGQRRYIETFSAYARNMLGGMERPDVDKITGLSPVISIEQKTTNKNPRSTVGTTTEIFDFLRLLYARIGEAYSYVSGEKMVKYTEEKIIDLILEHYRNRKTYILAPLVRNRKGHYKELFEQVRKKGYLTVRVDGELREITHGMKLDRYKNHSVELVVDKLIVSDKDQKRLQDSVRTAMKQGNGLILILDAESNQIRHYSRTLMDPVTGLSYSDPAPHNFSFNSPQGACPECKGLGFVNIIDREKIMPDQTKSIYEGGIIPLGKYKNSLIFWQIEAICDKYGVTLKTPLKEIPEEAMNDILNGTDERLNIKNELFNSSSKYFLTYDGLVKYIEMQQQDEAGASAQKWAGQFVSKATCPTCNGFRLNKEALHYRIAGKNIGELTQMDISELYDWVNHIEEELNSQQRLIAAEILKEIKNRLRFLVDVGLEYLSLNRASATLSGGESQRIRLATQIGSQLVNVLYILDEPSIGLHQRDNTRLINSLKNLRDSGNSIIVVEHDKEMMLEADYIVDLGPKAGRLGGNVVFAGTPQEMLSTGTLTASYLNNQRRIEYASERRRGNGKWIRLSGATGNNLKNVTLELPLGKFICVTGVSGSGKSTLINGTLQPIISKKFYRSSEEPLAYKEIEGLENIDKVVTVDQSPLGRTPRSNPATYTGVFSDIRNVFVELPEAKIRGYKPGRFSFNVAAGRCEVCGGNGYKTIEMNFLPDVLVPCEECHGKRYNRETLEVRFKGKSIADVLDMTINQAVEFFENIPAILSKIKVLQEVGLGYIKLGQPSTTLSGGESQRVKLATELAKKDTGKTLYILDEPTTGLHFEDIRVLLNVLNRLVDKGNTVLVIEHNLDVIKSADHIIDMGPEGGKGGGEILATGTPEEVCQKQTYTTRYLREELGL
;
A
#
# COMPACT_ATOMS: atom_id res chain seq x y z
N MET A 1 -16.13 43.14 5.91
CA MET A 1 -16.62 41.75 5.89
C MET A 1 -17.31 41.51 7.23
N THR A 2 -18.46 40.86 7.25
CA THR A 2 -19.16 40.49 8.49
C THR A 2 -18.39 39.33 9.15
N GLN A 3 -18.53 39.17 10.51
CA GLN A 3 -17.84 38.10 11.24
C GLN A 3 -18.11 36.68 10.71
N ASP A 4 -19.13 36.49 9.90
CA ASP A 4 -19.49 35.19 9.28
C ASP A 4 -18.78 34.92 7.93
N GLU A 5 -18.02 35.90 7.39
CA GLU A 5 -17.36 35.79 6.10
C GLU A 5 -15.86 35.38 6.19
N GLN A 6 -15.32 35.26 7.41
CA GLN A 6 -13.91 34.94 7.61
C GLN A 6 -13.68 34.04 8.81
N ILE A 7 -12.56 33.28 8.75
CA ILE A 7 -11.97 32.53 9.86
C ILE A 7 -10.94 33.45 10.49
N SER A 8 -11.14 33.85 11.77
CA SER A 8 -10.19 34.72 12.46
C SER A 8 -9.49 33.94 13.57
N VAL A 9 -8.18 33.88 13.50
CA VAL A 9 -7.28 33.26 14.49
C VAL A 9 -6.60 34.39 15.24
N TYR A 10 -6.69 34.41 16.56
CA TYR A 10 -6.08 35.40 17.43
C TYR A 10 -5.12 34.76 18.42
N GLY A 11 -3.90 35.27 18.50
CA GLY A 11 -2.90 34.88 19.48
C GLY A 11 -2.41 33.44 19.35
N ALA A 12 -2.17 32.93 18.13
CA ALA A 12 -1.66 31.58 17.95
C ALA A 12 -0.17 31.49 18.33
N ARG A 13 0.16 30.53 19.25
CA ARG A 13 1.50 30.34 19.82
C ARG A 13 1.98 28.88 19.71
N VAL A 14 1.28 28.06 18.96
CA VAL A 14 1.63 26.63 18.80
C VAL A 14 3.01 26.49 18.15
N HIS A 15 3.88 25.68 18.73
CA HIS A 15 5.26 25.39 18.30
C HIS A 15 6.11 26.66 18.12
N ASN A 16 6.37 27.09 16.88
CA ASN A 16 7.22 28.25 16.58
C ASN A 16 6.41 29.51 16.23
N LEU A 17 5.08 29.47 16.27
CA LEU A 17 4.24 30.63 16.02
C LEU A 17 4.42 31.69 17.11
N LYS A 18 4.50 32.96 16.70
CA LYS A 18 4.85 34.08 17.58
C LYS A 18 3.66 34.94 17.91
N ASN A 19 2.65 34.37 18.58
CA ASN A 19 1.44 35.10 19.00
C ASN A 19 0.81 35.82 17.78
N ILE A 20 0.57 35.07 16.71
CA ILE A 20 0.11 35.66 15.45
C ILE A 20 -1.41 35.77 15.40
N ASP A 21 -1.85 36.85 14.74
CA ASP A 21 -3.23 37.05 14.34
C ASP A 21 -3.31 36.90 12.82
N VAL A 22 -4.33 36.17 12.33
CA VAL A 22 -4.57 36.00 10.91
C VAL A 22 -6.04 35.87 10.60
N GLU A 23 -6.47 36.55 9.54
CA GLU A 23 -7.82 36.49 9.00
C GLU A 23 -7.80 35.78 7.65
N ILE A 24 -8.61 34.72 7.50
CA ILE A 24 -8.69 33.86 6.35
C ILE A 24 -10.12 33.93 5.79
N PRO A 25 -10.33 34.35 4.52
CA PRO A 25 -11.66 34.43 3.96
C PRO A 25 -12.28 33.03 3.80
N ARG A 26 -13.60 32.93 4.09
CA ARG A 26 -14.36 31.70 3.87
C ARG A 26 -14.78 31.57 2.40
N ASN A 27 -15.15 30.34 2.00
CA ASN A 27 -15.57 30.01 0.63
C ASN A 27 -14.54 30.43 -0.42
N LYS A 28 -13.26 30.31 -0.08
CA LYS A 28 -12.10 30.64 -0.89
C LYS A 28 -11.08 29.51 -0.89
N LEU A 29 -10.27 29.46 -1.94
CA LEU A 29 -9.06 28.64 -2.02
C LEU A 29 -7.91 29.47 -1.45
N VAL A 30 -7.45 29.12 -0.26
CA VAL A 30 -6.40 29.81 0.47
C VAL A 30 -5.13 28.97 0.50
N VAL A 31 -4.02 29.54 0.08
CA VAL A 31 -2.70 28.87 0.14
C VAL A 31 -1.90 29.42 1.32
N VAL A 32 -1.46 28.51 2.20
CA VAL A 32 -0.51 28.81 3.29
C VAL A 32 0.88 28.38 2.82
N THR A 33 1.78 29.35 2.65
CA THR A 33 3.13 29.12 2.10
C THR A 33 4.23 29.69 3.01
N GLY A 34 5.50 29.55 2.62
CA GLY A 34 6.69 30.01 3.34
C GLY A 34 7.77 28.93 3.42
N LEU A 35 8.95 29.27 3.93
CA LEU A 35 10.08 28.36 4.08
C LEU A 35 9.72 27.07 4.86
N SER A 36 10.46 25.98 4.60
CA SER A 36 10.35 24.77 5.43
C SER A 36 10.65 25.11 6.88
N GLY A 37 9.76 24.70 7.83
CA GLY A 37 9.89 25.05 9.23
C GLY A 37 9.49 26.49 9.60
N SER A 38 8.80 27.24 8.72
CA SER A 38 8.29 28.61 9.04
C SER A 38 7.05 28.62 9.92
N GLY A 39 6.35 27.48 10.12
CA GLY A 39 5.16 27.38 10.95
C GLY A 39 3.86 27.09 10.19
N LYS A 40 3.92 26.78 8.90
CA LYS A 40 2.74 26.50 8.05
C LYS A 40 1.83 25.42 8.63
N SER A 41 2.40 24.25 8.88
CA SER A 41 1.66 23.11 9.45
C SER A 41 1.19 23.41 10.86
N SER A 42 1.96 24.17 11.66
CA SER A 42 1.56 24.62 12.99
C SER A 42 0.31 25.51 12.96
N LEU A 43 0.17 26.39 11.94
CA LEU A 43 -1.03 27.19 11.77
C LEU A 43 -2.19 26.35 11.24
N ALA A 44 -2.00 25.62 10.14
CA ALA A 44 -3.08 24.93 9.44
C ALA A 44 -3.59 23.69 10.20
N PHE A 45 -2.68 22.82 10.65
CA PHE A 45 -3.04 21.53 11.28
C PHE A 45 -3.05 21.61 12.80
N ASP A 46 -1.97 22.07 13.42
CA ASP A 46 -1.84 22.05 14.89
C ASP A 46 -2.65 23.17 15.58
N THR A 47 -3.14 24.18 14.83
CA THR A 47 -3.99 25.27 15.36
C THR A 47 -5.41 25.18 14.81
N ILE A 48 -5.63 25.42 13.51
CA ILE A 48 -6.98 25.55 12.92
C ILE A 48 -7.70 24.19 12.92
N PHE A 49 -7.06 23.15 12.37
CA PHE A 49 -7.65 21.81 12.34
C PHE A 49 -7.86 21.24 13.73
N ALA A 50 -6.85 21.33 14.60
CA ALA A 50 -6.93 20.80 15.96
C ALA A 50 -8.08 21.42 16.76
N GLU A 51 -8.29 22.75 16.67
CA GLU A 51 -9.41 23.42 17.34
C GLU A 51 -10.75 23.04 16.72
N GLY A 52 -10.83 22.93 15.38
CA GLY A 52 -12.04 22.49 14.70
C GLY A 52 -12.45 21.07 15.07
N GLN A 53 -11.49 20.16 15.13
CA GLN A 53 -11.70 18.77 15.56
C GLN A 53 -12.08 18.69 17.05
N ARG A 54 -11.43 19.46 17.91
CA ARG A 54 -11.78 19.56 19.34
C ARG A 54 -13.24 19.98 19.53
N ARG A 55 -13.70 21.04 18.84
CA ARG A 55 -15.10 21.50 18.90
C ARG A 55 -16.07 20.46 18.40
N TYR A 56 -15.71 19.72 17.35
CA TYR A 56 -16.55 18.65 16.84
C TYR A 56 -16.69 17.51 17.86
N ILE A 57 -15.60 17.09 18.51
CA ILE A 57 -15.62 16.06 19.55
C ILE A 57 -16.42 16.52 20.79
N GLU A 58 -16.42 17.82 21.12
CA GLU A 58 -17.20 18.35 22.22
C GLU A 58 -18.73 18.22 22.01
N THR A 59 -19.19 18.07 20.77
CA THR A 59 -20.61 17.80 20.49
C THR A 59 -21.05 16.37 20.83
N PHE A 60 -20.11 15.47 21.06
CA PHE A 60 -20.39 14.07 21.37
C PHE A 60 -20.84 13.88 22.82
N SER A 61 -21.49 12.74 23.11
CA SER A 61 -21.87 12.35 24.46
C SER A 61 -20.64 12.22 25.38
N ALA A 62 -20.81 12.40 26.69
CA ALA A 62 -19.71 12.27 27.66
C ALA A 62 -19.00 10.90 27.57
N TYR A 63 -19.74 9.83 27.30
CA TYR A 63 -19.19 8.48 27.09
C TYR A 63 -18.28 8.43 25.86
N ALA A 64 -18.73 8.95 24.72
CA ALA A 64 -17.95 8.97 23.49
C ALA A 64 -16.69 9.85 23.64
N ARG A 65 -16.79 11.00 24.29
CA ARG A 65 -15.62 11.87 24.60
C ARG A 65 -14.58 11.17 25.47
N ASN A 66 -15.01 10.45 26.53
CA ASN A 66 -14.09 9.70 27.36
C ASN A 66 -13.42 8.54 26.63
N MET A 67 -14.13 7.91 25.69
CA MET A 67 -13.61 6.82 24.87
C MET A 67 -12.61 7.29 23.81
N LEU A 68 -12.83 8.50 23.25
CA LEU A 68 -11.97 9.13 22.25
C LEU A 68 -10.74 9.83 22.85
N GLY A 69 -10.69 10.00 24.18
CA GLY A 69 -9.68 10.79 24.89
C GLY A 69 -9.93 12.31 24.76
N GLY A 70 -9.63 13.07 25.80
CA GLY A 70 -9.72 14.53 25.78
C GLY A 70 -8.64 15.12 24.87
N MET A 71 -9.02 15.88 23.85
CA MET A 71 -8.07 16.67 23.07
C MET A 71 -7.67 17.92 23.83
N GLU A 72 -6.37 18.17 23.95
CA GLU A 72 -5.87 19.43 24.49
C GLU A 72 -6.22 20.58 23.53
N ARG A 73 -6.59 21.69 24.12
CA ARG A 73 -6.83 22.92 23.35
C ARG A 73 -5.49 23.43 22.79
N PRO A 74 -5.39 23.74 21.49
CA PRO A 74 -4.19 24.38 20.98
C PRO A 74 -3.91 25.71 21.68
N ASP A 75 -2.64 26.11 21.78
CA ASP A 75 -2.24 27.38 22.41
C ASP A 75 -2.60 28.55 21.48
N VAL A 76 -3.84 28.99 21.61
CA VAL A 76 -4.46 30.07 20.85
C VAL A 76 -5.48 30.80 21.73
N ASP A 77 -5.53 32.12 21.63
CA ASP A 77 -6.47 32.91 22.43
C ASP A 77 -7.91 32.65 21.99
N LYS A 78 -8.19 32.78 20.69
CA LYS A 78 -9.54 32.60 20.13
C LYS A 78 -9.50 32.27 18.65
N ILE A 79 -10.40 31.38 18.21
CA ILE A 79 -10.67 31.17 16.77
C ILE A 79 -12.19 31.33 16.55
N THR A 80 -12.57 32.12 15.54
CA THR A 80 -13.98 32.34 15.16
C THR A 80 -14.18 31.96 13.69
N GLY A 81 -15.44 31.74 13.28
CA GLY A 81 -15.79 31.44 11.90
C GLY A 81 -15.46 30.02 11.39
N LEU A 82 -15.09 29.09 12.29
CA LEU A 82 -14.80 27.71 11.90
C LEU A 82 -16.08 26.97 11.51
N SER A 83 -16.07 26.39 10.32
CA SER A 83 -16.97 25.32 9.88
C SER A 83 -16.46 23.95 10.37
N PRO A 84 -17.23 22.86 10.22
CA PRO A 84 -16.70 21.49 10.38
C PRO A 84 -15.44 21.31 9.54
N VAL A 85 -14.39 20.71 10.12
CA VAL A 85 -13.06 20.64 9.51
C VAL A 85 -12.71 19.21 9.09
N ILE A 86 -12.20 19.05 7.88
CA ILE A 86 -11.70 17.78 7.36
C ILE A 86 -10.25 17.99 6.92
N SER A 87 -9.32 17.18 7.45
CA SER A 87 -7.93 17.18 7.01
C SER A 87 -7.62 16.05 6.03
N ILE A 88 -6.80 16.36 5.04
CA ILE A 88 -6.33 15.39 4.04
C ILE A 88 -4.80 15.43 4.03
N GLU A 89 -4.21 14.61 4.90
CA GLU A 89 -2.76 14.49 5.05
C GLU A 89 -2.17 13.37 4.18
N GLN A 90 -0.86 13.43 3.94
CA GLN A 90 -0.11 12.43 3.14
C GLN A 90 0.10 11.09 3.85
N LYS A 91 0.01 11.03 5.17
CA LYS A 91 0.34 9.83 5.94
C LYS A 91 -0.57 8.66 5.54
N THR A 92 0.02 7.66 4.90
CA THR A 92 -0.64 6.37 4.62
C THR A 92 -0.69 5.56 5.90
N THR A 93 -1.82 5.59 6.58
CA THR A 93 -2.01 4.81 7.82
C THR A 93 -2.55 3.41 7.55
N ASN A 94 -3.08 3.14 6.36
CA ASN A 94 -3.78 1.89 6.08
C ASN A 94 -2.84 0.81 5.55
N LYS A 95 -2.34 -0.05 6.46
CA LYS A 95 -1.54 -1.25 6.14
C LYS A 95 -2.39 -2.50 5.92
N ASN A 96 -3.72 -2.38 5.96
CA ASN A 96 -4.61 -3.53 5.79
C ASN A 96 -4.50 -4.07 4.36
N PRO A 97 -4.07 -5.34 4.16
CA PRO A 97 -3.92 -5.92 2.82
C PRO A 97 -5.25 -6.10 2.08
N ARG A 98 -6.38 -5.98 2.77
CA ARG A 98 -7.73 -6.05 2.20
C ARG A 98 -8.28 -4.71 1.75
N SER A 99 -7.62 -3.60 2.11
CA SER A 99 -8.01 -2.27 1.63
C SER A 99 -7.49 -2.05 0.21
N THR A 100 -8.39 -1.66 -0.68
CA THR A 100 -8.10 -1.39 -2.10
C THR A 100 -8.61 0.00 -2.48
N VAL A 101 -8.19 0.51 -3.64
CA VAL A 101 -8.74 1.75 -4.21
C VAL A 101 -10.26 1.67 -4.27
N GLY A 102 -10.81 0.57 -4.79
CA GLY A 102 -12.26 0.38 -4.91
C GLY A 102 -13.03 0.41 -3.58
N THR A 103 -12.43 -0.14 -2.49
CA THR A 103 -13.07 -0.09 -1.16
C THR A 103 -12.92 1.26 -0.48
N THR A 104 -11.82 1.96 -0.71
CA THR A 104 -11.59 3.30 -0.13
C THR A 104 -12.48 4.35 -0.78
N THR A 105 -12.78 4.21 -2.08
CA THR A 105 -13.64 5.11 -2.85
C THR A 105 -15.11 4.73 -2.82
N GLU A 106 -15.47 3.62 -2.15
CA GLU A 106 -16.82 3.01 -2.11
C GLU A 106 -17.34 2.54 -3.47
N ILE A 107 -16.59 2.71 -4.56
CA ILE A 107 -17.00 2.28 -5.90
C ILE A 107 -17.25 0.77 -5.93
N PHE A 108 -16.43 -0.01 -5.22
CA PHE A 108 -16.60 -1.45 -5.12
C PHE A 108 -17.93 -1.83 -4.45
N ASP A 109 -18.42 -1.03 -3.51
CA ASP A 109 -19.71 -1.27 -2.83
C ASP A 109 -20.88 -1.07 -3.78
N PHE A 110 -20.81 -0.06 -4.64
CA PHE A 110 -21.81 0.15 -5.71
C PHE A 110 -21.72 -0.93 -6.80
N LEU A 111 -20.52 -1.38 -7.18
CA LEU A 111 -20.35 -2.50 -8.11
C LEU A 111 -20.97 -3.79 -7.56
N ARG A 112 -20.75 -4.12 -6.29
CA ARG A 112 -21.38 -5.28 -5.64
C ARG A 112 -22.90 -5.20 -5.67
N LEU A 113 -23.47 -4.01 -5.42
CA LEU A 113 -24.89 -3.77 -5.50
C LEU A 113 -25.38 -3.92 -6.94
N LEU A 114 -24.67 -3.39 -7.92
CA LEU A 114 -25.00 -3.50 -9.34
C LEU A 114 -25.08 -4.98 -9.77
N TYR A 115 -24.05 -5.77 -9.48
CA TYR A 115 -24.02 -7.20 -9.80
C TYR A 115 -25.10 -8.00 -9.10
N ALA A 116 -25.44 -7.68 -7.85
CA ALA A 116 -26.52 -8.31 -7.12
C ALA A 116 -27.91 -8.01 -7.71
N ARG A 117 -28.08 -6.87 -8.41
CA ARG A 117 -29.39 -6.42 -8.94
C ARG A 117 -29.60 -6.79 -10.40
N ILE A 118 -28.57 -6.66 -11.23
CA ILE A 118 -28.72 -6.86 -12.69
C ILE A 118 -27.72 -7.87 -13.27
N GLY A 119 -26.85 -8.44 -12.47
CA GLY A 119 -25.87 -9.43 -12.91
C GLY A 119 -26.54 -10.73 -13.40
N GLU A 120 -26.12 -11.21 -14.56
CA GLU A 120 -26.54 -12.47 -15.14
C GLU A 120 -25.63 -13.60 -14.70
N ALA A 121 -26.18 -14.65 -14.10
CA ALA A 121 -25.43 -15.78 -13.61
C ALA A 121 -25.12 -16.80 -14.70
N TYR A 122 -23.89 -17.28 -14.74
CA TYR A 122 -23.43 -18.36 -15.62
C TYR A 122 -22.83 -19.50 -14.78
N SER A 123 -22.99 -20.73 -15.24
CA SER A 123 -22.42 -21.90 -14.58
C SER A 123 -20.89 -21.94 -14.72
N TYR A 124 -20.15 -22.11 -13.65
CA TYR A 124 -18.70 -22.30 -13.73
C TYR A 124 -18.30 -23.72 -14.19
N VAL A 125 -19.27 -24.62 -14.40
CA VAL A 125 -19.06 -25.99 -14.89
C VAL A 125 -19.35 -26.10 -16.38
N SER A 126 -20.53 -25.68 -16.82
CA SER A 126 -20.97 -25.76 -18.22
C SER A 126 -20.71 -24.49 -19.03
N GLY A 127 -20.54 -23.33 -18.38
CA GLY A 127 -20.48 -22.03 -19.03
C GLY A 127 -21.86 -21.47 -19.47
N GLU A 128 -22.92 -22.24 -19.31
CA GLU A 128 -24.28 -21.85 -19.74
C GLU A 128 -24.89 -20.85 -18.78
N LYS A 129 -25.82 -20.01 -19.31
CA LYS A 129 -26.57 -19.05 -18.52
C LYS A 129 -27.53 -19.78 -17.58
N MET A 130 -27.49 -19.44 -16.30
CA MET A 130 -28.37 -20.02 -15.30
C MET A 130 -29.78 -19.50 -15.42
N VAL A 131 -30.72 -20.37 -15.12
CA VAL A 131 -32.15 -20.10 -15.21
C VAL A 131 -32.84 -20.22 -13.84
N LYS A 132 -33.88 -19.42 -13.64
CA LYS A 132 -34.73 -19.45 -12.47
C LYS A 132 -36.19 -19.54 -12.97
N TYR A 133 -36.93 -20.51 -12.47
CA TYR A 133 -38.32 -20.73 -12.91
C TYR A 133 -39.29 -20.45 -11.78
N THR A 134 -40.47 -19.92 -12.10
CA THR A 134 -41.63 -19.91 -11.19
C THR A 134 -42.21 -21.31 -11.10
N GLU A 135 -42.95 -21.61 -10.02
CA GLU A 135 -43.59 -22.90 -9.82
C GLU A 135 -44.53 -23.24 -10.99
N GLU A 136 -45.33 -22.25 -11.47
CA GLU A 136 -46.22 -22.41 -12.62
C GLU A 136 -45.46 -22.77 -13.89
N LYS A 137 -44.33 -22.05 -14.16
CA LYS A 137 -43.52 -22.31 -15.33
C LYS A 137 -42.82 -23.67 -15.30
N ILE A 138 -42.45 -24.14 -14.11
CA ILE A 138 -41.89 -25.50 -13.94
C ILE A 138 -42.97 -26.55 -14.29
N ILE A 139 -44.18 -26.37 -13.83
CA ILE A 139 -45.29 -27.26 -14.13
C ILE A 139 -45.60 -27.30 -15.63
N ASP A 140 -45.66 -26.12 -16.29
CA ASP A 140 -45.84 -26.01 -17.74
C ASP A 140 -44.71 -26.74 -18.50
N LEU A 141 -43.44 -26.54 -18.11
CA LEU A 141 -42.29 -27.21 -18.76
C LEU A 141 -42.32 -28.73 -18.55
N ILE A 142 -42.81 -29.22 -17.38
CA ILE A 142 -42.95 -30.66 -17.15
C ILE A 142 -44.07 -31.21 -18.05
N LEU A 143 -45.19 -30.50 -18.16
CA LEU A 143 -46.30 -30.89 -19.05
C LEU A 143 -45.85 -30.90 -20.53
N GLU A 144 -45.07 -29.93 -20.94
CA GLU A 144 -44.55 -29.82 -22.32
C GLU A 144 -43.55 -30.96 -22.65
N HIS A 145 -42.54 -31.18 -21.77
CA HIS A 145 -41.45 -32.11 -22.08
C HIS A 145 -41.77 -33.58 -21.82
N TYR A 146 -42.68 -33.89 -20.87
CA TYR A 146 -42.96 -35.26 -20.41
C TYR A 146 -44.38 -35.74 -20.65
N ARG A 147 -45.14 -35.05 -21.50
CA ARG A 147 -46.53 -35.45 -21.80
C ARG A 147 -46.65 -36.92 -22.20
N ASN A 148 -47.50 -37.66 -21.51
CA ASN A 148 -47.75 -39.10 -21.64
C ASN A 148 -46.55 -39.99 -21.32
N ARG A 149 -45.53 -39.46 -20.65
CA ARG A 149 -44.36 -40.25 -20.19
C ARG A 149 -44.48 -40.56 -18.70
N LYS A 150 -43.93 -41.73 -18.33
CA LYS A 150 -43.83 -42.15 -16.95
C LYS A 150 -42.60 -41.49 -16.31
N THR A 151 -42.82 -40.71 -15.28
CA THR A 151 -41.76 -39.92 -14.63
C THR A 151 -41.73 -40.15 -13.13
N TYR A 152 -40.54 -39.96 -12.56
CA TYR A 152 -40.34 -39.83 -11.12
C TYR A 152 -40.06 -38.36 -10.80
N ILE A 153 -40.78 -37.82 -9.81
CA ILE A 153 -40.53 -36.52 -9.25
C ILE A 153 -39.62 -36.71 -8.05
N LEU A 154 -38.39 -36.17 -8.13
CA LEU A 154 -37.38 -36.38 -7.13
C LEU A 154 -37.05 -35.06 -6.40
N ALA A 155 -36.75 -35.15 -5.11
CA ALA A 155 -36.24 -34.03 -4.31
C ALA A 155 -34.82 -34.35 -3.81
N PRO A 156 -33.80 -33.57 -4.13
CA PRO A 156 -32.44 -33.84 -3.67
C PRO A 156 -32.30 -33.52 -2.17
N LEU A 157 -31.89 -34.50 -1.38
CA LEU A 157 -31.66 -34.37 0.05
C LEU A 157 -30.15 -34.21 0.37
N VAL A 158 -29.30 -34.92 -0.40
CA VAL A 158 -27.84 -34.88 -0.26
C VAL A 158 -27.20 -34.78 -1.65
N ARG A 159 -26.21 -33.95 -1.82
CA ARG A 159 -25.45 -33.80 -3.07
C ARG A 159 -23.97 -33.95 -2.84
N ASN A 160 -23.40 -35.00 -3.43
CA ASN A 160 -21.95 -35.25 -3.46
C ASN A 160 -21.22 -35.00 -2.14
N ARG A 161 -21.74 -35.56 -1.01
CA ARG A 161 -21.18 -35.38 0.33
C ARG A 161 -20.90 -36.73 0.98
N LYS A 162 -19.80 -36.80 1.74
CA LYS A 162 -19.44 -37.99 2.55
C LYS A 162 -20.42 -38.14 3.72
N GLY A 163 -20.80 -39.36 4.03
CA GLY A 163 -21.65 -39.67 5.18
C GLY A 163 -22.37 -41.01 5.07
N HIS A 164 -22.78 -41.59 6.18
CA HIS A 164 -23.53 -42.86 6.18
C HIS A 164 -25.06 -42.69 6.09
N TYR A 165 -25.58 -41.49 6.35
CA TYR A 165 -26.97 -41.06 6.20
C TYR A 165 -28.05 -41.91 6.84
N LYS A 166 -27.73 -42.78 7.82
CA LYS A 166 -28.67 -43.67 8.52
C LYS A 166 -29.89 -42.89 9.09
N GLU A 167 -29.62 -41.79 9.80
CA GLU A 167 -30.65 -40.97 10.42
C GLU A 167 -31.55 -40.29 9.39
N LEU A 168 -30.98 -39.85 8.28
CA LEU A 168 -31.74 -39.26 7.17
C LEU A 168 -32.72 -40.26 6.60
N PHE A 169 -32.33 -41.52 6.35
CA PHE A 169 -33.22 -42.57 5.83
C PHE A 169 -34.31 -42.88 6.81
N GLU A 170 -34.05 -42.94 8.10
CA GLU A 170 -35.05 -43.16 9.14
C GLU A 170 -36.07 -41.99 9.22
N GLN A 171 -35.61 -40.76 9.12
CA GLN A 171 -36.50 -39.59 9.10
C GLN A 171 -37.39 -39.55 7.86
N VAL A 172 -36.84 -39.85 6.68
CA VAL A 172 -37.58 -39.93 5.44
C VAL A 172 -38.65 -41.02 5.48
N ARG A 173 -38.29 -42.19 6.03
CA ARG A 173 -39.21 -43.31 6.24
C ARG A 173 -40.35 -42.97 7.22
N LYS A 174 -40.07 -42.29 8.32
CA LYS A 174 -41.06 -41.80 9.27
C LYS A 174 -42.06 -40.83 8.65
N LYS A 175 -41.65 -40.07 7.61
CA LYS A 175 -42.53 -39.16 6.82
C LYS A 175 -43.39 -39.93 5.78
N GLY A 176 -43.26 -41.25 5.67
CA GLY A 176 -44.07 -42.10 4.78
C GLY A 176 -43.46 -42.35 3.40
N TYR A 177 -42.22 -41.93 3.16
CA TYR A 177 -41.57 -42.19 1.87
C TYR A 177 -40.77 -43.50 1.95
N LEU A 178 -40.90 -44.32 0.91
CA LEU A 178 -40.30 -45.66 0.88
C LEU A 178 -39.20 -45.82 -0.11
N THR A 179 -39.02 -44.89 -1.05
CA THR A 179 -38.06 -45.00 -2.14
C THR A 179 -37.17 -43.77 -2.21
N VAL A 180 -35.87 -43.98 -2.40
CA VAL A 180 -34.84 -42.99 -2.67
C VAL A 180 -34.07 -43.40 -3.90
N ARG A 181 -33.45 -42.43 -4.56
CA ARG A 181 -32.43 -42.67 -5.57
C ARG A 181 -31.06 -42.33 -4.93
N VAL A 182 -30.16 -43.28 -4.91
CA VAL A 182 -28.82 -43.17 -4.32
C VAL A 182 -27.78 -43.39 -5.40
N ASP A 183 -26.92 -42.40 -5.64
CA ASP A 183 -25.84 -42.46 -6.63
C ASP A 183 -26.32 -42.92 -8.02
N GLY A 184 -27.51 -42.55 -8.40
CA GLY A 184 -28.12 -42.88 -9.69
C GLY A 184 -29.03 -44.09 -9.69
N GLU A 185 -29.11 -44.88 -8.61
CA GLU A 185 -29.93 -46.09 -8.55
C GLU A 185 -31.12 -45.91 -7.64
N LEU A 186 -32.29 -46.34 -8.08
CA LEU A 186 -33.51 -46.37 -7.25
C LEU A 186 -33.42 -47.53 -6.24
N ARG A 187 -33.58 -47.22 -4.94
CA ARG A 187 -33.51 -48.17 -3.84
C ARG A 187 -34.68 -47.99 -2.87
N GLU A 188 -35.21 -49.07 -2.34
CA GLU A 188 -36.15 -49.01 -1.25
C GLU A 188 -35.44 -48.75 0.07
N ILE A 189 -36.05 -47.93 0.93
CA ILE A 189 -35.51 -47.62 2.24
C ILE A 189 -35.79 -48.76 3.21
N THR A 190 -34.80 -49.58 3.51
CA THR A 190 -34.86 -50.65 4.49
C THR A 190 -34.57 -50.14 5.88
N HIS A 191 -34.98 -50.88 6.91
CA HIS A 191 -34.68 -50.55 8.29
C HIS A 191 -33.16 -50.65 8.53
N GLY A 192 -32.56 -49.59 9.09
CA GLY A 192 -31.15 -49.55 9.35
C GLY A 192 -30.26 -49.29 8.13
N MET A 193 -30.82 -48.91 6.97
CA MET A 193 -30.09 -48.56 5.72
C MET A 193 -29.01 -47.52 6.01
N LYS A 194 -27.77 -47.78 5.54
CA LYS A 194 -26.64 -46.90 5.66
C LYS A 194 -25.76 -46.99 4.40
N LEU A 195 -25.07 -45.89 4.07
CA LEU A 195 -24.12 -45.79 2.97
C LEU A 195 -22.66 -45.82 3.47
N ASP A 196 -21.70 -45.92 2.56
CA ASP A 196 -20.30 -45.89 2.91
C ASP A 196 -19.88 -44.52 3.43
N ARG A 197 -19.41 -44.41 4.66
CA ARG A 197 -19.06 -43.12 5.30
C ARG A 197 -17.97 -42.35 4.60
N TYR A 198 -17.08 -43.02 3.88
CA TYR A 198 -15.87 -42.43 3.27
C TYR A 198 -16.07 -42.04 1.81
N LYS A 199 -17.15 -42.45 1.16
CA LYS A 199 -17.49 -42.09 -0.20
C LYS A 199 -18.45 -40.89 -0.26
N ASN A 200 -18.37 -40.13 -1.33
CA ASN A 200 -19.35 -39.08 -1.62
C ASN A 200 -20.62 -39.73 -2.16
N HIS A 201 -21.76 -39.35 -1.64
CA HIS A 201 -23.07 -39.83 -2.06
C HIS A 201 -23.98 -38.68 -2.47
N SER A 202 -24.84 -38.96 -3.45
CA SER A 202 -26.02 -38.15 -3.79
C SER A 202 -27.28 -38.95 -3.45
N VAL A 203 -28.18 -38.35 -2.69
CA VAL A 203 -29.44 -38.97 -2.27
C VAL A 203 -30.61 -38.10 -2.68
N GLU A 204 -31.46 -38.60 -3.54
CA GLU A 204 -32.69 -37.94 -3.96
C GLU A 204 -33.91 -38.74 -3.45
N LEU A 205 -34.85 -38.01 -2.85
CA LEU A 205 -36.13 -38.54 -2.39
C LEU A 205 -37.08 -38.70 -3.57
N VAL A 206 -37.66 -39.89 -3.76
CA VAL A 206 -38.76 -40.08 -4.70
C VAL A 206 -40.07 -39.62 -4.05
N VAL A 207 -40.55 -38.45 -4.49
CA VAL A 207 -41.79 -37.84 -3.95
C VAL A 207 -43.03 -38.47 -4.57
N ASP A 208 -43.00 -38.62 -5.89
CA ASP A 208 -44.14 -39.24 -6.64
C ASP A 208 -43.66 -39.95 -7.90
N LYS A 209 -44.45 -40.86 -8.38
CA LYS A 209 -44.31 -41.58 -9.64
C LYS A 209 -45.61 -41.49 -10.39
N LEU A 210 -45.62 -40.77 -11.50
CA LEU A 210 -46.84 -40.55 -12.28
C LEU A 210 -46.58 -40.55 -13.78
N ILE A 211 -47.67 -40.75 -14.54
CA ILE A 211 -47.67 -40.48 -15.97
C ILE A 211 -48.19 -39.05 -16.17
N VAL A 212 -47.36 -38.22 -16.78
CA VAL A 212 -47.69 -36.78 -16.93
C VAL A 212 -48.82 -36.63 -17.92
N SER A 213 -49.99 -36.16 -17.49
CA SER A 213 -51.16 -35.94 -18.33
C SER A 213 -51.92 -34.69 -17.90
N ASP A 214 -52.68 -34.11 -18.83
CA ASP A 214 -53.52 -32.93 -18.51
C ASP A 214 -54.63 -33.26 -17.51
N LYS A 215 -55.02 -34.53 -17.38
CA LYS A 215 -56.01 -35.01 -16.43
C LYS A 215 -55.50 -35.05 -14.97
N ASP A 216 -54.20 -35.22 -14.79
CA ASP A 216 -53.56 -35.34 -13.48
C ASP A 216 -52.85 -34.04 -13.03
N GLN A 217 -53.17 -32.89 -13.65
CA GLN A 217 -52.50 -31.62 -13.42
C GLN A 217 -52.46 -31.22 -11.94
N LYS A 218 -53.58 -31.44 -11.19
CA LYS A 218 -53.61 -31.12 -9.75
C LYS A 218 -52.67 -32.00 -8.94
N ARG A 219 -52.59 -33.30 -9.26
CA ARG A 219 -51.65 -34.22 -8.61
C ARG A 219 -50.20 -33.84 -8.93
N LEU A 220 -49.91 -33.46 -10.18
CA LEU A 220 -48.59 -32.97 -10.57
C LEU A 220 -48.20 -31.71 -9.78
N GLN A 221 -49.13 -30.73 -9.66
CA GLN A 221 -48.89 -29.51 -8.88
C GLN A 221 -48.55 -29.81 -7.41
N ASP A 222 -49.32 -30.67 -6.75
CA ASP A 222 -49.13 -31.04 -5.35
C ASP A 222 -47.79 -31.80 -5.15
N SER A 223 -47.47 -32.70 -6.09
CA SER A 223 -46.21 -33.45 -6.06
C SER A 223 -44.97 -32.55 -6.30
N VAL A 224 -45.06 -31.62 -7.26
CA VAL A 224 -43.99 -30.62 -7.52
C VAL A 224 -43.79 -29.73 -6.29
N ARG A 225 -44.89 -29.22 -5.69
CA ARG A 225 -44.83 -28.39 -4.50
C ARG A 225 -44.22 -29.13 -3.33
N THR A 226 -44.57 -30.38 -3.14
CA THR A 226 -44.01 -31.24 -2.07
C THR A 226 -42.54 -31.52 -2.31
N ALA A 227 -42.16 -31.84 -3.55
CA ALA A 227 -40.76 -32.05 -3.92
C ALA A 227 -39.94 -30.79 -3.73
N MET A 228 -40.41 -29.61 -4.11
CA MET A 228 -39.76 -28.32 -3.89
C MET A 228 -39.54 -28.04 -2.41
N LYS A 229 -40.54 -28.33 -1.56
CA LYS A 229 -40.41 -28.16 -0.11
C LYS A 229 -39.33 -29.05 0.48
N GLN A 230 -39.21 -30.31 0.04
CA GLN A 230 -38.22 -31.26 0.53
C GLN A 230 -36.83 -31.00 -0.06
N GLY A 231 -36.75 -30.54 -1.33
CA GLY A 231 -35.52 -30.27 -2.04
C GLY A 231 -35.04 -28.81 -1.96
N ASN A 232 -35.56 -28.00 -1.02
CA ASN A 232 -35.23 -26.58 -0.85
C ASN A 232 -35.32 -25.75 -2.14
N GLY A 233 -36.43 -25.92 -2.88
CA GLY A 233 -36.71 -25.20 -4.13
C GLY A 233 -36.15 -25.85 -5.39
N LEU A 234 -35.50 -26.98 -5.28
CA LEU A 234 -34.95 -27.77 -6.40
C LEU A 234 -35.69 -29.08 -6.53
N ILE A 235 -36.00 -29.47 -7.74
CA ILE A 235 -36.54 -30.77 -8.09
C ILE A 235 -35.81 -31.37 -9.30
N LEU A 236 -35.87 -32.69 -9.39
CA LEU A 236 -35.38 -33.43 -10.56
C LEU A 236 -36.53 -34.25 -11.11
N ILE A 237 -36.66 -34.26 -12.41
CA ILE A 237 -37.63 -35.13 -13.11
C ILE A 237 -36.84 -36.19 -13.85
N LEU A 238 -37.05 -37.45 -13.47
CA LEU A 238 -36.43 -38.61 -14.08
C LEU A 238 -37.44 -39.26 -15.02
N ASP A 239 -37.14 -39.35 -16.30
CA ASP A 239 -37.87 -40.12 -17.27
C ASP A 239 -37.61 -41.61 -17.06
N ALA A 240 -38.66 -42.39 -16.79
CA ALA A 240 -38.55 -43.81 -16.44
C ALA A 240 -38.10 -44.67 -17.61
N GLU A 241 -38.26 -44.22 -18.87
CA GLU A 241 -37.92 -44.97 -20.10
C GLU A 241 -36.51 -44.64 -20.58
N SER A 242 -36.20 -43.37 -20.66
CA SER A 242 -34.88 -42.91 -21.14
C SER A 242 -33.80 -42.80 -20.04
N ASN A 243 -34.20 -42.88 -18.80
CA ASN A 243 -33.34 -42.67 -17.61
C ASN A 243 -32.63 -41.30 -17.63
N GLN A 244 -33.18 -40.32 -18.39
CA GLN A 244 -32.66 -38.95 -18.44
C GLN A 244 -33.25 -38.13 -17.30
N ILE A 245 -32.42 -37.25 -16.74
CA ILE A 245 -32.78 -36.32 -15.67
C ILE A 245 -32.77 -34.92 -16.20
N ARG A 246 -33.82 -34.14 -15.85
CA ARG A 246 -33.80 -32.69 -15.94
C ARG A 246 -34.02 -32.05 -14.59
N HIS A 247 -33.29 -30.98 -14.35
CA HIS A 247 -33.33 -30.22 -13.13
C HIS A 247 -34.24 -29.00 -13.32
N TYR A 248 -35.05 -28.69 -12.31
CA TYR A 248 -35.88 -27.48 -12.24
C TYR A 248 -35.73 -26.85 -10.87
N SER A 249 -35.56 -25.51 -10.83
CA SER A 249 -35.33 -24.81 -9.56
C SER A 249 -36.05 -23.48 -9.51
N ARG A 250 -36.44 -23.10 -8.29
CA ARG A 250 -36.87 -21.75 -7.96
C ARG A 250 -35.69 -20.82 -7.67
N THR A 251 -34.49 -21.35 -7.50
CA THR A 251 -33.21 -20.60 -7.40
C THR A 251 -32.46 -20.68 -8.72
N LEU A 252 -31.46 -19.83 -8.90
CA LEU A 252 -30.59 -19.85 -10.08
C LEU A 252 -29.92 -21.22 -10.22
N MET A 253 -30.03 -21.82 -11.38
CA MET A 253 -29.59 -23.19 -11.63
C MET A 253 -29.12 -23.37 -13.06
N ASP A 254 -28.03 -24.15 -13.21
CA ASP A 254 -27.59 -24.67 -14.49
C ASP A 254 -28.54 -25.79 -14.96
N PRO A 255 -29.24 -25.63 -16.09
CA PRO A 255 -30.21 -26.61 -16.56
C PRO A 255 -29.60 -27.95 -16.95
N VAL A 256 -28.26 -27.97 -17.25
CA VAL A 256 -27.53 -29.17 -17.69
C VAL A 256 -27.02 -29.97 -16.50
N THR A 257 -26.30 -29.30 -15.60
CA THR A 257 -25.59 -29.97 -14.50
C THR A 257 -26.36 -29.98 -13.17
N GLY A 258 -27.41 -29.16 -13.06
CA GLY A 258 -28.16 -28.98 -11.84
C GLY A 258 -27.39 -28.18 -10.76
N LEU A 259 -26.21 -27.61 -11.10
CA LEU A 259 -25.51 -26.71 -10.22
C LEU A 259 -26.41 -25.51 -9.89
N SER A 260 -26.57 -25.18 -8.61
CA SER A 260 -27.44 -24.07 -8.20
C SER A 260 -26.64 -23.04 -7.38
N TYR A 261 -26.91 -21.75 -7.64
CA TYR A 261 -26.42 -20.64 -6.85
C TYR A 261 -27.53 -20.14 -5.91
N SER A 262 -27.10 -19.55 -4.79
CA SER A 262 -28.01 -18.79 -3.94
C SER A 262 -28.48 -17.52 -4.67
N ASP A 263 -29.61 -16.94 -4.23
CA ASP A 263 -30.07 -15.66 -4.77
C ASP A 263 -28.95 -14.61 -4.55
N PRO A 264 -28.60 -13.82 -5.58
CA PRO A 264 -27.47 -12.89 -5.49
C PRO A 264 -27.76 -11.76 -4.51
N ALA A 265 -26.83 -11.58 -3.57
CA ALA A 265 -26.86 -10.49 -2.61
C ALA A 265 -25.49 -9.79 -2.60
N PRO A 266 -25.40 -8.50 -2.21
CA PRO A 266 -24.14 -7.75 -2.26
C PRO A 266 -22.98 -8.41 -1.51
N HIS A 267 -23.23 -9.19 -0.46
CA HIS A 267 -22.20 -9.89 0.28
C HIS A 267 -21.58 -11.08 -0.48
N ASN A 268 -22.28 -11.65 -1.48
CA ASN A 268 -21.74 -12.69 -2.34
C ASN A 268 -20.64 -12.17 -3.28
N PHE A 269 -20.62 -10.87 -3.54
CA PHE A 269 -19.62 -10.20 -4.37
C PHE A 269 -18.54 -9.47 -3.54
N SER A 270 -18.47 -9.74 -2.24
CA SER A 270 -17.49 -9.10 -1.35
C SER A 270 -16.35 -10.06 -0.99
N PHE A 271 -15.12 -9.66 -1.29
CA PHE A 271 -13.93 -10.41 -0.86
C PHE A 271 -13.65 -10.28 0.66
N ASN A 272 -14.37 -9.41 1.36
CA ASN A 272 -14.33 -9.29 2.82
C ASN A 272 -15.42 -10.13 3.51
N SER A 273 -16.32 -10.73 2.73
CA SER A 273 -17.37 -11.64 3.23
C SER A 273 -16.97 -13.09 2.99
N PRO A 274 -17.18 -14.01 3.96
CA PRO A 274 -16.91 -15.44 3.77
C PRO A 274 -17.68 -16.05 2.59
N GLN A 275 -18.85 -15.50 2.23
CA GLN A 275 -19.67 -15.97 1.13
C GLN A 275 -19.12 -15.59 -0.25
N GLY A 276 -18.40 -14.45 -0.35
CA GLY A 276 -17.88 -13.96 -1.62
C GLY A 276 -16.38 -14.16 -1.79
N ALA A 277 -15.64 -14.33 -0.71
CA ALA A 277 -14.18 -14.44 -0.74
C ALA A 277 -13.71 -15.75 -1.41
N CYS A 278 -12.62 -15.69 -2.14
CA CYS A 278 -11.92 -16.89 -2.62
C CYS A 278 -11.52 -17.77 -1.43
N PRO A 279 -11.85 -19.07 -1.43
CA PRO A 279 -11.60 -19.95 -0.30
C PRO A 279 -10.10 -20.18 -0.04
N GLU A 280 -9.25 -20.12 -1.07
CA GLU A 280 -7.81 -20.32 -0.96
C GLU A 280 -7.09 -19.10 -0.38
N CYS A 281 -7.19 -17.95 -1.03
CA CYS A 281 -6.52 -16.72 -0.57
C CYS A 281 -7.34 -15.91 0.45
N LYS A 282 -8.53 -16.38 0.82
CA LYS A 282 -9.41 -15.70 1.80
C LYS A 282 -9.63 -14.21 1.49
N GLY A 283 -9.73 -13.87 0.21
CA GLY A 283 -9.97 -12.50 -0.26
C GLY A 283 -8.73 -11.64 -0.40
N LEU A 284 -7.52 -12.18 -0.25
CA LEU A 284 -6.27 -11.43 -0.39
C LEU A 284 -5.83 -11.24 -1.84
N GLY A 285 -6.20 -12.16 -2.75
CA GLY A 285 -5.80 -12.15 -4.15
C GLY A 285 -4.41 -12.75 -4.41
N PHE A 286 -3.64 -13.02 -3.37
CA PHE A 286 -2.33 -13.65 -3.44
C PHE A 286 -2.21 -14.75 -2.37
N VAL A 287 -1.30 -15.67 -2.60
CA VAL A 287 -0.92 -16.73 -1.66
C VAL A 287 0.57 -16.63 -1.37
N ASN A 288 0.94 -17.08 -0.20
CA ASN A 288 2.35 -17.21 0.15
C ASN A 288 2.84 -18.55 -0.39
N ILE A 289 3.87 -18.53 -1.22
CA ILE A 289 4.55 -19.71 -1.73
C ILE A 289 5.97 -19.74 -1.20
N ILE A 290 6.47 -20.94 -0.95
CA ILE A 290 7.88 -21.11 -0.59
C ILE A 290 8.71 -20.99 -1.86
N ASP A 291 9.68 -20.09 -1.81
CA ASP A 291 10.49 -19.68 -2.95
C ASP A 291 11.75 -20.51 -3.03
N ARG A 292 11.86 -21.31 -4.08
CA ARG A 292 13.00 -22.20 -4.30
C ARG A 292 14.32 -21.44 -4.47
N GLU A 293 14.29 -20.26 -5.10
CA GLU A 293 15.50 -19.44 -5.29
C GLU A 293 15.99 -18.86 -3.97
N LYS A 294 15.08 -18.50 -3.07
CA LYS A 294 15.44 -18.05 -1.71
C LYS A 294 15.97 -19.18 -0.83
N ILE A 295 15.51 -20.42 -1.06
CA ILE A 295 16.06 -21.61 -0.38
C ILE A 295 17.45 -21.95 -0.90
N MET A 296 17.68 -21.86 -2.21
CA MET A 296 18.90 -22.27 -2.90
C MET A 296 19.41 -21.17 -3.84
N PRO A 297 19.89 -20.03 -3.31
CA PRO A 297 20.31 -18.90 -4.14
C PRO A 297 21.63 -19.15 -4.89
N ASP A 298 22.45 -20.12 -4.45
CA ASP A 298 23.75 -20.44 -5.04
C ASP A 298 23.82 -21.95 -5.32
N GLN A 299 23.47 -22.32 -6.52
CA GLN A 299 23.45 -23.72 -6.96
C GLN A 299 24.85 -24.34 -7.17
N THR A 300 25.91 -23.54 -7.07
CA THR A 300 27.29 -24.05 -7.14
C THR A 300 27.77 -24.67 -5.82
N LYS A 301 27.09 -24.33 -4.72
CA LYS A 301 27.35 -24.91 -3.40
C LYS A 301 26.67 -26.25 -3.23
N SER A 302 27.26 -27.06 -2.34
CA SER A 302 26.70 -28.33 -1.89
C SER A 302 25.78 -28.14 -0.66
N ILE A 303 24.99 -29.18 -0.34
CA ILE A 303 24.18 -29.21 0.89
C ILE A 303 25.09 -29.12 2.11
N TYR A 304 26.24 -29.80 2.07
CA TYR A 304 27.25 -29.82 3.15
C TYR A 304 27.80 -28.42 3.45
N GLU A 305 28.02 -27.61 2.43
CA GLU A 305 28.51 -26.22 2.53
C GLU A 305 27.43 -25.20 2.91
N GLY A 306 26.18 -25.62 3.00
CA GLY A 306 25.02 -24.78 3.31
C GLY A 306 24.40 -24.14 2.07
N GLY A 307 24.42 -24.82 0.94
CA GLY A 307 23.75 -24.40 -0.29
C GLY A 307 22.23 -24.31 -0.14
N ILE A 308 21.64 -25.08 0.79
CA ILE A 308 20.24 -24.96 1.23
C ILE A 308 20.19 -24.07 2.48
N ILE A 309 19.86 -22.80 2.30
CA ILE A 309 19.93 -21.77 3.37
C ILE A 309 19.16 -22.14 4.64
N PRO A 310 17.91 -22.64 4.58
CA PRO A 310 17.15 -23.03 5.77
C PRO A 310 17.83 -24.08 6.66
N LEU A 311 18.62 -24.96 6.06
CA LEU A 311 19.36 -25.99 6.77
C LEU A 311 20.68 -25.49 7.36
N GLY A 312 21.28 -24.47 6.72
CA GLY A 312 22.62 -23.99 7.03
C GLY A 312 23.72 -24.99 6.64
N LYS A 313 24.92 -24.85 7.22
CA LYS A 313 26.03 -25.80 7.03
C LYS A 313 25.72 -27.11 7.72
N TYR A 314 26.30 -28.18 7.23
CA TYR A 314 26.13 -29.53 7.78
C TYR A 314 26.27 -29.55 9.31
N LYS A 315 25.32 -30.20 9.95
CA LYS A 315 25.28 -30.52 11.39
C LYS A 315 24.90 -31.99 11.56
N ASN A 316 25.47 -32.63 12.53
CA ASN A 316 25.09 -34.00 12.86
C ASN A 316 23.71 -34.04 13.52
N SER A 317 22.65 -34.09 12.69
CA SER A 317 21.24 -34.03 13.12
C SER A 317 20.34 -34.88 12.24
N LEU A 318 19.17 -35.26 12.77
CA LEU A 318 18.22 -36.14 12.12
C LEU A 318 17.85 -35.71 10.70
N ILE A 319 17.63 -34.41 10.48
CA ILE A 319 17.24 -33.88 9.16
C ILE A 319 18.35 -34.10 8.12
N PHE A 320 19.62 -33.94 8.48
CA PHE A 320 20.73 -34.22 7.58
C PHE A 320 20.91 -35.71 7.29
N TRP A 321 20.65 -36.59 8.26
CA TRP A 321 20.65 -38.04 8.05
C TRP A 321 19.55 -38.50 7.11
N GLN A 322 18.36 -37.91 7.22
CA GLN A 322 17.24 -38.17 6.31
C GLN A 322 17.57 -37.71 4.89
N ILE A 323 18.15 -36.50 4.72
CA ILE A 323 18.57 -35.99 3.43
C ILE A 323 19.72 -36.82 2.85
N GLU A 324 20.66 -37.28 3.66
CA GLU A 324 21.73 -38.19 3.23
C GLU A 324 21.19 -39.51 2.70
N ALA A 325 20.20 -40.09 3.39
CA ALA A 325 19.53 -41.32 2.91
C ALA A 325 18.79 -41.10 1.58
N ILE A 326 18.23 -39.90 1.32
CA ILE A 326 17.64 -39.52 0.03
C ILE A 326 18.76 -39.41 -1.02
N CYS A 327 19.86 -38.72 -0.71
CA CYS A 327 21.02 -38.59 -1.59
C CYS A 327 21.58 -39.96 -1.96
N ASP A 328 21.77 -40.89 -1.02
CA ASP A 328 22.24 -42.25 -1.25
C ASP A 328 21.33 -43.01 -2.21
N LYS A 329 20.01 -42.86 -2.11
CA LYS A 329 19.01 -43.48 -3.03
C LYS A 329 19.24 -43.09 -4.48
N TYR A 330 19.62 -41.84 -4.73
CA TYR A 330 19.81 -41.28 -6.06
C TYR A 330 21.30 -41.28 -6.51
N GLY A 331 22.20 -41.88 -5.75
CA GLY A 331 23.63 -42.01 -6.07
C GLY A 331 24.43 -40.71 -5.98
N VAL A 332 23.95 -39.72 -5.20
CA VAL A 332 24.62 -38.46 -4.94
C VAL A 332 24.99 -38.34 -3.47
N THR A 333 25.82 -37.38 -3.12
CA THR A 333 26.24 -37.14 -1.71
C THR A 333 25.90 -35.72 -1.26
N LEU A 334 25.90 -35.48 0.04
CA LEU A 334 25.72 -34.12 0.61
C LEU A 334 26.76 -33.12 0.11
N LYS A 335 27.91 -33.59 -0.44
CA LYS A 335 28.96 -32.70 -0.99
C LYS A 335 28.81 -32.45 -2.48
N THR A 336 27.85 -33.07 -3.16
CA THR A 336 27.54 -32.82 -4.56
C THR A 336 26.95 -31.40 -4.71
N PRO A 337 27.45 -30.57 -5.67
CA PRO A 337 26.88 -29.26 -5.96
C PRO A 337 25.37 -29.36 -6.28
N LEU A 338 24.57 -28.41 -5.80
CA LEU A 338 23.10 -28.44 -5.97
C LEU A 338 22.67 -28.57 -7.44
N LYS A 339 23.39 -27.94 -8.37
CA LYS A 339 23.12 -28.02 -9.81
C LYS A 339 23.30 -29.44 -10.40
N GLU A 340 24.03 -30.32 -9.72
CA GLU A 340 24.35 -31.69 -10.17
C GLU A 340 23.45 -32.73 -9.50
N ILE A 341 22.64 -32.33 -8.53
CA ILE A 341 21.65 -33.19 -7.86
C ILE A 341 20.47 -33.42 -8.83
N PRO A 342 20.04 -34.66 -9.08
CA PRO A 342 18.86 -34.94 -9.89
C PRO A 342 17.61 -34.23 -9.37
N GLU A 343 16.75 -33.74 -10.28
CA GLU A 343 15.54 -33.01 -9.93
C GLU A 343 14.57 -33.82 -9.04
N GLU A 344 14.51 -35.14 -9.27
CA GLU A 344 13.71 -36.05 -8.44
C GLU A 344 14.22 -36.12 -6.99
N ALA A 345 15.54 -36.20 -6.81
CA ALA A 345 16.16 -36.15 -5.49
C ALA A 345 15.92 -34.80 -4.80
N MET A 346 16.03 -33.70 -5.53
CA MET A 346 15.77 -32.37 -5.03
C MET A 346 14.29 -32.20 -4.64
N ASN A 347 13.37 -32.78 -5.43
CA ASN A 347 11.94 -32.78 -5.10
C ASN A 347 11.65 -33.55 -3.80
N ASP A 348 12.27 -34.75 -3.62
CA ASP A 348 12.12 -35.50 -2.37
C ASP A 348 12.71 -34.73 -1.16
N ILE A 349 13.82 -34.00 -1.34
CA ILE A 349 14.42 -33.16 -0.29
C ILE A 349 13.50 -31.98 0.06
N LEU A 350 12.89 -31.32 -0.93
CA LEU A 350 12.07 -30.14 -0.71
C LEU A 350 10.67 -30.52 -0.23
N ASN A 351 9.98 -31.43 -0.91
CA ASN A 351 8.56 -31.74 -0.69
C ASN A 351 8.33 -32.98 0.18
N GLY A 352 9.39 -33.76 0.46
CA GLY A 352 9.28 -34.98 1.24
C GLY A 352 8.98 -36.22 0.40
N THR A 353 9.03 -37.38 1.05
CA THR A 353 8.75 -38.67 0.46
C THR A 353 7.97 -39.56 1.44
N ASP A 354 6.98 -40.29 0.92
CA ASP A 354 6.21 -41.29 1.69
C ASP A 354 7.02 -42.61 1.87
N GLU A 355 8.13 -42.74 1.17
CA GLU A 355 8.99 -43.92 1.28
C GLU A 355 9.70 -43.94 2.65
N ARG A 356 9.87 -45.13 3.18
CA ARG A 356 10.60 -45.32 4.43
C ARG A 356 12.12 -45.29 4.17
N LEU A 357 12.76 -44.24 4.62
CA LEU A 357 14.19 -44.01 4.50
C LEU A 357 14.96 -44.89 5.50
N ASN A 358 16.01 -45.55 5.03
CA ASN A 358 16.90 -46.33 5.89
C ASN A 358 18.06 -45.45 6.38
N ILE A 359 17.97 -45.01 7.60
CA ILE A 359 18.95 -44.10 8.22
C ILE A 359 20.12 -44.91 8.81
N LYS A 360 21.33 -44.68 8.34
CA LYS A 360 22.58 -45.25 8.85
C LYS A 360 23.15 -44.23 9.87
N ASN A 361 23.28 -44.62 11.13
CA ASN A 361 23.94 -43.81 12.14
C ASN A 361 25.01 -44.56 12.87
N GLU A 362 26.24 -44.10 12.80
CA GLU A 362 27.40 -44.69 13.48
C GLU A 362 27.36 -44.52 15.02
N LEU A 363 26.51 -43.60 15.54
CA LEU A 363 26.36 -43.34 16.98
C LEU A 363 25.52 -44.40 17.71
N PHE A 364 24.67 -45.13 17.00
CA PHE A 364 23.92 -46.25 17.56
C PHE A 364 24.58 -47.57 17.13
N ASN A 365 25.53 -48.08 17.91
CA ASN A 365 26.24 -49.36 17.76
C ASN A 365 25.29 -50.60 17.77
N SER A 366 24.10 -50.50 17.18
CA SER A 366 23.13 -51.56 17.06
C SER A 366 22.75 -51.78 15.60
N SER A 367 22.68 -53.05 15.22
CA SER A 367 22.23 -53.56 13.92
C SER A 367 20.73 -53.26 13.60
N SER A 368 20.11 -52.30 14.27
CA SER A 368 18.72 -51.90 14.09
C SER A 368 18.62 -50.88 12.98
N LYS A 369 17.97 -51.22 11.89
CA LYS A 369 17.62 -50.29 10.79
C LYS A 369 16.42 -49.46 11.24
N TYR A 370 16.61 -48.14 11.34
CA TYR A 370 15.51 -47.22 11.63
C TYR A 370 14.92 -46.76 10.29
N PHE A 371 13.63 -47.02 10.12
CA PHE A 371 12.85 -46.54 8.96
C PHE A 371 12.02 -45.34 9.36
N LEU A 372 12.34 -44.19 8.81
CA LEU A 372 11.61 -42.95 9.05
C LEU A 372 11.10 -42.37 7.75
N THR A 373 9.97 -41.73 7.78
CA THR A 373 9.45 -40.87 6.68
C THR A 373 10.05 -39.50 6.78
N TYR A 374 10.13 -38.77 5.67
CA TYR A 374 10.63 -37.40 5.60
C TYR A 374 9.57 -36.50 5.01
N ASP A 375 9.07 -35.56 5.81
CA ASP A 375 7.95 -34.67 5.46
C ASP A 375 8.33 -33.53 4.48
N GLY A 376 9.60 -33.30 4.23
CA GLY A 376 10.11 -32.26 3.34
C GLY A 376 10.43 -30.94 4.04
N LEU A 377 11.35 -30.20 3.43
CA LEU A 377 11.81 -28.92 3.93
C LEU A 377 10.71 -27.83 3.79
N VAL A 378 9.91 -27.89 2.73
CA VAL A 378 8.77 -26.96 2.49
C VAL A 378 7.80 -27.02 3.66
N LYS A 379 7.34 -28.23 4.03
CA LYS A 379 6.42 -28.43 5.16
C LYS A 379 7.03 -27.98 6.48
N TYR A 380 8.34 -28.20 6.66
CA TYR A 380 9.05 -27.69 7.84
C TYR A 380 9.00 -26.16 7.93
N ILE A 381 9.23 -25.44 6.82
CA ILE A 381 9.15 -23.97 6.78
C ILE A 381 7.70 -23.50 7.01
N GLU A 382 6.70 -24.18 6.42
CA GLU A 382 5.27 -23.86 6.59
C GLU A 382 4.84 -23.99 8.07
N MET A 383 5.30 -25.04 8.75
CA MET A 383 5.02 -25.21 10.18
C MET A 383 5.59 -24.07 11.03
N GLN A 384 6.75 -23.53 10.66
CA GLN A 384 7.35 -22.40 11.36
C GLN A 384 6.65 -21.06 11.07
N GLN A 385 5.75 -21.00 10.08
CA GLN A 385 4.92 -19.83 9.78
C GLN A 385 3.63 -19.78 10.61
N GLN A 386 3.21 -20.88 11.21
CA GLN A 386 1.96 -20.95 11.97
C GLN A 386 2.05 -20.11 13.25
N ASP A 387 0.89 -19.63 13.71
CA ASP A 387 0.80 -18.74 14.88
C ASP A 387 1.35 -19.38 16.18
N GLU A 388 1.41 -20.69 16.24
CA GLU A 388 1.98 -21.45 17.35
C GLU A 388 3.51 -21.41 17.41
N ALA A 389 4.17 -21.10 16.29
CA ALA A 389 5.61 -20.92 16.24
C ALA A 389 5.96 -19.50 16.72
N GLY A 390 6.86 -19.34 17.67
CA GLY A 390 7.21 -18.01 18.22
C GLY A 390 7.68 -17.00 17.15
N ALA A 391 7.55 -15.70 17.45
CA ALA A 391 7.82 -14.59 16.52
C ALA A 391 9.20 -14.65 15.79
N SER A 392 10.21 -15.24 16.43
CA SER A 392 11.54 -15.44 15.83
C SER A 392 11.50 -16.49 14.70
N ALA A 393 10.74 -17.57 14.89
CA ALA A 393 10.58 -18.64 13.90
C ALA A 393 9.77 -18.15 12.69
N GLN A 394 8.69 -17.41 12.94
CA GLN A 394 7.90 -16.79 11.87
C GLN A 394 8.73 -15.80 11.03
N LYS A 395 9.57 -14.98 11.69
CA LYS A 395 10.48 -14.07 11.00
C LYS A 395 11.52 -14.83 10.17
N TRP A 396 12.05 -15.90 10.69
CA TRP A 396 13.00 -16.77 9.97
C TRP A 396 12.32 -17.43 8.75
N ALA A 397 11.17 -18.07 8.93
CA ALA A 397 10.42 -18.70 7.84
C ALA A 397 9.99 -17.71 6.75
N GLY A 398 9.61 -16.49 7.14
CA GLY A 398 9.23 -15.40 6.23
C GLY A 398 10.32 -15.00 5.23
N GLN A 399 11.60 -15.32 5.49
CA GLN A 399 12.70 -15.05 4.56
C GLN A 399 12.65 -15.93 3.30
N PHE A 400 12.02 -17.09 3.38
CA PHE A 400 11.95 -18.09 2.30
C PHE A 400 10.63 -18.07 1.53
N VAL A 401 9.78 -17.07 1.82
CA VAL A 401 8.44 -16.96 1.26
C VAL A 401 8.39 -15.81 0.26
N SER A 402 7.70 -16.04 -0.84
CA SER A 402 7.32 -15.04 -1.83
C SER A 402 5.81 -15.00 -2.00
N LYS A 403 5.28 -13.83 -2.39
CA LYS A 403 3.87 -13.68 -2.69
C LYS A 403 3.65 -13.99 -4.17
N ALA A 404 2.76 -14.94 -4.45
CA ALA A 404 2.32 -15.26 -5.79
C ALA A 404 0.82 -14.94 -5.96
N THR A 405 0.42 -14.61 -7.18
CA THR A 405 -1.00 -14.46 -7.51
C THR A 405 -1.74 -15.76 -7.19
N CYS A 406 -2.88 -15.66 -6.51
CA CYS A 406 -3.66 -16.85 -6.16
C CYS A 406 -4.12 -17.59 -7.42
N PRO A 407 -3.77 -18.88 -7.60
CA PRO A 407 -4.09 -19.63 -8.80
C PRO A 407 -5.60 -19.89 -8.94
N THR A 408 -6.34 -19.99 -7.84
CA THR A 408 -7.79 -20.25 -7.86
C THR A 408 -8.61 -19.05 -8.34
N CYS A 409 -8.25 -17.84 -7.94
CA CYS A 409 -9.01 -16.64 -8.33
C CYS A 409 -8.24 -15.70 -9.26
N ASN A 410 -7.02 -16.04 -9.70
CA ASN A 410 -6.19 -15.21 -10.59
C ASN A 410 -6.06 -13.75 -10.12
N GLY A 411 -5.98 -13.54 -8.79
CA GLY A 411 -5.88 -12.20 -8.21
C GLY A 411 -7.21 -11.45 -8.03
N PHE A 412 -8.35 -11.99 -8.49
CA PHE A 412 -9.65 -11.34 -8.39
C PHE A 412 -10.24 -11.34 -6.97
N ARG A 413 -9.65 -12.07 -6.02
CA ARG A 413 -10.03 -12.12 -4.59
C ARG A 413 -11.36 -12.80 -4.29
N LEU A 414 -12.20 -13.04 -5.30
CA LEU A 414 -13.56 -13.57 -5.17
C LEU A 414 -13.60 -15.07 -5.48
N ASN A 415 -14.67 -15.72 -5.03
CA ASN A 415 -14.93 -17.12 -5.30
C ASN A 415 -15.43 -17.34 -6.74
N LYS A 416 -15.49 -18.61 -7.17
CA LYS A 416 -15.89 -18.98 -8.54
C LYS A 416 -17.30 -18.56 -8.88
N GLU A 417 -18.24 -18.64 -7.94
CA GLU A 417 -19.65 -18.25 -8.17
C GLU A 417 -19.74 -16.76 -8.49
N ALA A 418 -19.16 -15.87 -7.65
CA ALA A 418 -19.19 -14.43 -7.86
C ALA A 418 -18.55 -14.01 -9.19
N LEU A 419 -17.47 -14.70 -9.61
CA LEU A 419 -16.78 -14.41 -10.86
C LEU A 419 -17.53 -14.92 -12.11
N HIS A 420 -18.59 -15.70 -11.95
CA HIS A 420 -19.43 -16.16 -13.06
C HIS A 420 -20.75 -15.37 -13.21
N TYR A 421 -20.90 -14.28 -12.45
CA TYR A 421 -21.91 -13.26 -12.77
C TYR A 421 -21.32 -12.25 -13.75
N ARG A 422 -22.06 -11.91 -14.79
CA ARG A 422 -21.64 -10.98 -15.86
C ARG A 422 -22.67 -9.89 -16.08
N ILE A 423 -22.18 -8.70 -16.43
CA ILE A 423 -22.95 -7.57 -16.93
C ILE A 423 -22.25 -7.12 -18.20
N ALA A 424 -22.96 -7.04 -19.31
CA ALA A 424 -22.35 -6.73 -20.62
C ALA A 424 -21.07 -7.57 -20.89
N GLY A 425 -21.14 -8.86 -20.63
CA GLY A 425 -20.03 -9.80 -20.84
C GLY A 425 -18.89 -9.77 -19.82
N LYS A 426 -18.83 -8.79 -18.90
CA LYS A 426 -17.75 -8.60 -17.92
C LYS A 426 -18.15 -9.09 -16.53
N ASN A 427 -17.23 -9.72 -15.80
CA ASN A 427 -17.41 -10.02 -14.39
C ASN A 427 -16.84 -8.90 -13.50
N ILE A 428 -17.22 -8.88 -12.21
CA ILE A 428 -16.80 -7.85 -11.27
C ILE A 428 -15.29 -7.82 -11.06
N GLY A 429 -14.59 -8.97 -11.13
CA GLY A 429 -13.13 -9.07 -11.02
C GLY A 429 -12.44 -8.36 -12.18
N GLU A 430 -12.89 -8.60 -13.41
CA GLU A 430 -12.39 -7.94 -14.63
C GLU A 430 -12.57 -6.42 -14.56
N LEU A 431 -13.73 -5.92 -14.12
CA LEU A 431 -13.96 -4.48 -13.94
C LEU A 431 -13.01 -3.86 -12.91
N THR A 432 -12.72 -4.56 -11.82
CA THR A 432 -11.82 -4.04 -10.79
C THR A 432 -10.35 -4.02 -11.20
N GLN A 433 -9.96 -4.77 -12.22
CA GLN A 433 -8.60 -4.77 -12.79
C GLN A 433 -8.41 -3.78 -13.93
N MET A 434 -9.49 -3.24 -14.51
CA MET A 434 -9.40 -2.17 -15.49
C MET A 434 -8.77 -0.92 -14.87
N ASP A 435 -8.06 -0.16 -15.69
CA ASP A 435 -7.67 1.20 -15.33
C ASP A 435 -8.93 2.05 -15.16
N ILE A 436 -8.88 3.04 -14.25
CA ILE A 436 -10.05 3.89 -13.95
C ILE A 436 -10.60 4.57 -15.21
N SER A 437 -9.73 4.98 -16.15
CA SER A 437 -10.16 5.52 -17.45
C SER A 437 -10.97 4.52 -18.27
N GLU A 438 -10.46 3.28 -18.43
CA GLU A 438 -11.18 2.21 -19.14
C GLU A 438 -12.52 1.88 -18.48
N LEU A 439 -12.53 1.83 -17.15
CA LEU A 439 -13.74 1.57 -16.38
C LEU A 439 -14.76 2.72 -16.51
N TYR A 440 -14.29 3.96 -16.51
CA TYR A 440 -15.15 5.14 -16.71
C TYR A 440 -15.79 5.13 -18.09
N ASP A 441 -15.04 4.81 -19.13
CA ASP A 441 -15.55 4.68 -20.49
C ASP A 441 -16.57 3.53 -20.61
N TRP A 442 -16.27 2.38 -20.01
CA TRP A 442 -17.21 1.25 -19.98
C TRP A 442 -18.53 1.60 -19.28
N VAL A 443 -18.46 2.26 -18.12
CA VAL A 443 -19.66 2.69 -17.38
C VAL A 443 -20.48 3.73 -18.15
N ASN A 444 -19.85 4.59 -18.96
CA ASN A 444 -20.56 5.55 -19.78
C ASN A 444 -21.36 4.91 -20.92
N HIS A 445 -20.86 3.80 -21.48
CA HIS A 445 -21.50 3.13 -22.63
C HIS A 445 -22.37 1.92 -22.25
N ILE A 446 -22.28 1.43 -21.02
CA ILE A 446 -22.98 0.20 -20.61
C ILE A 446 -24.50 0.29 -20.76
N GLU A 447 -25.10 1.47 -20.62
CA GLU A 447 -26.55 1.64 -20.74
C GLU A 447 -27.09 1.23 -22.12
N GLU A 448 -26.25 1.26 -23.16
CA GLU A 448 -26.62 0.84 -24.53
C GLU A 448 -26.76 -0.68 -24.62
N GLU A 449 -26.02 -1.44 -23.81
CA GLU A 449 -26.05 -2.90 -23.79
C GLU A 449 -27.08 -3.49 -22.82
N LEU A 450 -27.67 -2.66 -21.93
CA LEU A 450 -28.66 -3.10 -20.96
C LEU A 450 -30.05 -3.09 -21.55
N ASN A 451 -30.90 -4.06 -21.16
CA ASN A 451 -32.32 -4.05 -21.45
C ASN A 451 -33.06 -2.98 -20.63
N SER A 452 -34.32 -2.67 -21.00
CA SER A 452 -35.14 -1.60 -20.40
C SER A 452 -35.33 -1.77 -18.88
N GLN A 453 -35.50 -3.00 -18.41
CA GLN A 453 -35.67 -3.29 -16.98
C GLN A 453 -34.34 -3.11 -16.22
N GLN A 454 -33.22 -3.62 -16.79
CA GLN A 454 -31.91 -3.46 -16.21
C GLN A 454 -31.49 -1.99 -16.12
N ARG A 455 -31.78 -1.18 -17.16
CA ARG A 455 -31.50 0.28 -17.15
C ARG A 455 -32.21 0.98 -15.99
N LEU A 456 -33.53 0.68 -15.82
CA LEU A 456 -34.30 1.31 -14.74
C LEU A 456 -33.78 0.96 -13.35
N ILE A 457 -33.37 -0.30 -13.13
CA ILE A 457 -32.82 -0.77 -11.85
C ILE A 457 -31.42 -0.18 -11.61
N ALA A 458 -30.60 -0.07 -12.64
CA ALA A 458 -29.20 0.33 -12.53
C ALA A 458 -28.99 1.85 -12.50
N ALA A 459 -29.97 2.66 -12.94
CA ALA A 459 -29.81 4.10 -13.19
C ALA A 459 -29.14 4.88 -12.06
N GLU A 460 -29.66 4.79 -10.83
CA GLU A 460 -29.08 5.50 -9.68
C GLU A 460 -27.70 4.95 -9.26
N ILE A 461 -27.51 3.62 -9.37
CA ILE A 461 -26.23 2.97 -9.05
C ILE A 461 -25.15 3.41 -10.04
N LEU A 462 -25.45 3.41 -11.33
CA LEU A 462 -24.53 3.83 -12.39
C LEU A 462 -24.18 5.30 -12.27
N LYS A 463 -25.13 6.16 -11.93
CA LYS A 463 -24.92 7.59 -11.67
C LYS A 463 -23.86 7.79 -10.56
N GLU A 464 -24.01 7.07 -9.44
CA GLU A 464 -23.06 7.15 -8.33
C GLU A 464 -21.66 6.63 -8.72
N ILE A 465 -21.58 5.53 -9.47
CA ILE A 465 -20.31 5.01 -9.97
C ILE A 465 -19.65 6.01 -10.93
N LYS A 466 -20.39 6.56 -11.89
CA LYS A 466 -19.93 7.56 -12.85
C LYS A 466 -19.34 8.79 -12.14
N ASN A 467 -20.06 9.33 -11.17
CA ASN A 467 -19.60 10.50 -10.42
C ASN A 467 -18.28 10.22 -9.69
N ARG A 468 -18.19 9.11 -8.95
CA ARG A 468 -16.95 8.76 -8.22
C ARG A 468 -15.77 8.48 -9.13
N LEU A 469 -15.97 7.80 -10.25
CA LEU A 469 -14.93 7.56 -11.25
C LEU A 469 -14.47 8.87 -11.88
N ARG A 470 -15.38 9.77 -12.22
CA ARG A 470 -15.06 11.09 -12.74
C ARG A 470 -14.16 11.88 -11.79
N PHE A 471 -14.46 11.89 -10.49
CA PHE A 471 -13.62 12.59 -9.52
C PHE A 471 -12.20 12.00 -9.44
N LEU A 472 -12.04 10.69 -9.60
CA LEU A 472 -10.72 10.05 -9.65
C LEU A 472 -9.95 10.46 -10.91
N VAL A 473 -10.62 10.59 -12.04
CA VAL A 473 -10.03 11.10 -13.29
C VAL A 473 -9.66 12.57 -13.15
N ASP A 474 -10.52 13.38 -12.56
CA ASP A 474 -10.31 14.83 -12.36
C ASP A 474 -9.09 15.13 -11.47
N VAL A 475 -8.74 14.24 -10.54
CA VAL A 475 -7.53 14.36 -9.68
C VAL A 475 -6.30 13.66 -10.27
N GLY A 476 -6.34 13.18 -11.54
CA GLY A 476 -5.20 12.58 -12.22
C GLY A 476 -4.84 11.16 -11.77
N LEU A 477 -5.84 10.35 -11.42
CA LEU A 477 -5.67 8.95 -10.98
C LEU A 477 -6.24 7.93 -11.98
N GLU A 478 -6.41 8.32 -13.24
CA GLU A 478 -6.99 7.50 -14.31
C GLU A 478 -6.23 6.20 -14.58
N TYR A 479 -4.95 6.14 -14.27
CA TYR A 479 -4.06 4.98 -14.47
C TYR A 479 -4.14 3.91 -13.36
N LEU A 480 -4.81 4.19 -12.25
CA LEU A 480 -4.98 3.21 -11.18
C LEU A 480 -6.09 2.22 -11.51
N SER A 481 -6.03 1.02 -10.91
CA SER A 481 -7.13 0.06 -10.91
C SER A 481 -7.82 -0.02 -9.55
N LEU A 482 -9.11 -0.37 -9.53
CA LEU A 482 -9.86 -0.50 -8.28
C LEU A 482 -9.33 -1.63 -7.37
N ASN A 483 -8.71 -2.67 -7.95
CA ASN A 483 -8.14 -3.79 -7.21
C ASN A 483 -6.78 -3.49 -6.58
N ARG A 484 -6.16 -2.35 -6.89
CA ARG A 484 -4.86 -1.98 -6.34
C ARG A 484 -4.93 -1.83 -4.83
N ALA A 485 -4.05 -2.54 -4.12
CA ALA A 485 -4.01 -2.50 -2.66
C ALA A 485 -3.57 -1.13 -2.15
N SER A 486 -4.28 -0.56 -1.17
CA SER A 486 -4.00 0.76 -0.60
C SER A 486 -2.58 0.87 -0.01
N ALA A 487 -2.02 -0.24 0.50
CA ALA A 487 -0.66 -0.29 1.02
C ALA A 487 0.44 -0.11 -0.05
N THR A 488 0.11 -0.20 -1.35
CA THR A 488 1.05 -0.02 -2.46
C THR A 488 1.00 1.36 -3.10
N LEU A 489 0.12 2.22 -2.60
CA LEU A 489 -0.05 3.59 -3.10
C LEU A 489 1.05 4.50 -2.54
N SER A 490 1.49 5.44 -3.35
CA SER A 490 2.31 6.56 -2.88
C SER A 490 1.51 7.48 -1.94
N GLY A 491 2.20 8.33 -1.19
CA GLY A 491 1.57 9.32 -0.31
C GLY A 491 0.60 10.22 -1.07
N GLY A 492 1.03 10.76 -2.21
CA GLY A 492 0.21 11.63 -3.06
C GLY A 492 -0.98 10.90 -3.69
N GLU A 493 -0.82 9.65 -4.18
CA GLU A 493 -1.94 8.84 -4.69
C GLU A 493 -3.01 8.62 -3.60
N SER A 494 -2.59 8.23 -2.40
CA SER A 494 -3.50 8.01 -1.26
C SER A 494 -4.25 9.29 -0.86
N GLN A 495 -3.57 10.43 -0.86
CA GLN A 495 -4.15 11.74 -0.56
C GLN A 495 -5.19 12.14 -1.61
N ARG A 496 -4.87 11.99 -2.90
CA ARG A 496 -5.81 12.32 -3.99
C ARG A 496 -7.03 11.40 -4.02
N ILE A 497 -6.89 10.11 -3.67
CA ILE A 497 -8.03 9.21 -3.49
C ILE A 497 -8.96 9.74 -2.40
N ARG A 498 -8.41 10.18 -1.26
CA ARG A 498 -9.22 10.77 -0.19
C ARG A 498 -9.90 12.06 -0.65
N LEU A 499 -9.17 12.92 -1.37
CA LEU A 499 -9.73 14.14 -1.93
C LEU A 499 -10.89 13.84 -2.87
N ALA A 500 -10.73 12.90 -3.84
CA ALA A 500 -11.77 12.49 -4.75
C ALA A 500 -13.00 11.93 -4.00
N THR A 501 -12.79 11.15 -2.94
CA THR A 501 -13.87 10.62 -2.10
C THR A 501 -14.62 11.75 -1.37
N GLN A 502 -13.92 12.78 -0.88
CA GLN A 502 -14.53 13.92 -0.20
C GLN A 502 -15.31 14.81 -1.17
N ILE A 503 -14.78 15.07 -2.37
CA ILE A 503 -15.51 15.78 -3.44
C ILE A 503 -16.79 15.00 -3.77
N GLY A 504 -16.71 13.68 -3.86
CA GLY A 504 -17.84 12.79 -4.11
C GLY A 504 -18.92 12.80 -3.02
N SER A 505 -18.59 13.18 -1.80
CA SER A 505 -19.55 13.28 -0.70
C SER A 505 -20.54 14.45 -0.82
N GLN A 506 -20.25 15.42 -1.70
CA GLN A 506 -21.06 16.62 -1.93
C GLN A 506 -21.39 17.42 -0.65
N LEU A 507 -20.52 17.37 0.35
CA LEU A 507 -20.66 18.15 1.56
C LEU A 507 -20.48 19.64 1.24
N VAL A 508 -21.26 20.48 1.91
CA VAL A 508 -21.21 21.94 1.78
C VAL A 508 -20.93 22.59 3.13
N ASN A 509 -20.37 23.80 3.11
CA ASN A 509 -20.01 24.55 4.32
C ASN A 509 -18.98 23.82 5.20
N VAL A 510 -18.06 23.08 4.60
CA VAL A 510 -16.95 22.39 5.26
C VAL A 510 -15.66 23.17 5.01
N LEU A 511 -14.77 23.14 5.99
CA LEU A 511 -13.39 23.61 5.85
C LEU A 511 -12.47 22.42 5.55
N TYR A 512 -11.94 22.34 4.35
CA TYR A 512 -10.94 21.34 3.96
C TYR A 512 -9.53 21.89 4.17
N ILE A 513 -8.68 21.12 4.83
CA ILE A 513 -7.26 21.46 5.02
C ILE A 513 -6.41 20.36 4.39
N LEU A 514 -5.61 20.73 3.39
CA LEU A 514 -4.78 19.81 2.60
C LEU A 514 -3.30 20.09 2.82
N ASP A 515 -2.51 19.03 2.92
CA ASP A 515 -1.05 19.09 3.08
C ASP A 515 -0.38 18.71 1.76
N GLU A 516 0.15 19.70 1.04
CA GLU A 516 0.92 19.55 -0.19
C GLU A 516 0.28 18.59 -1.23
N PRO A 517 -0.95 18.85 -1.70
CA PRO A 517 -1.66 17.91 -2.56
C PRO A 517 -1.06 17.79 -3.97
N SER A 518 -0.17 18.70 -4.40
CA SER A 518 0.55 18.67 -5.68
C SER A 518 1.73 17.69 -5.71
N ILE A 519 2.08 17.04 -4.60
CA ILE A 519 3.22 16.14 -4.50
C ILE A 519 3.14 14.99 -5.51
N GLY A 520 4.28 14.75 -6.20
CA GLY A 520 4.43 13.67 -7.18
C GLY A 520 3.57 13.87 -8.44
N LEU A 521 3.04 15.09 -8.66
CA LEU A 521 2.33 15.44 -9.86
C LEU A 521 3.24 16.04 -10.91
N HIS A 522 3.02 15.63 -12.14
CA HIS A 522 3.50 16.37 -13.30
C HIS A 522 2.70 17.67 -13.46
N GLN A 523 3.28 18.73 -14.03
CA GLN A 523 2.60 20.03 -14.21
C GLN A 523 1.24 19.91 -14.91
N ARG A 524 1.10 19.04 -15.92
CA ARG A 524 -0.18 18.73 -16.56
C ARG A 524 -1.28 18.32 -15.56
N ASP A 525 -0.92 17.46 -14.61
CA ASP A 525 -1.87 16.89 -13.65
C ASP A 525 -2.15 17.88 -12.52
N ASN A 526 -1.23 18.81 -12.24
CA ASN A 526 -1.39 19.88 -11.26
C ASN A 526 -2.53 20.83 -11.62
N THR A 527 -2.63 21.25 -12.89
CA THR A 527 -3.74 22.07 -13.38
C THR A 527 -5.10 21.40 -13.16
N ARG A 528 -5.21 20.07 -13.36
CA ARG A 528 -6.44 19.31 -13.09
C ARG A 528 -6.79 19.32 -11.59
N LEU A 529 -5.80 19.14 -10.74
CA LEU A 529 -5.98 19.21 -9.29
C LEU A 529 -6.49 20.59 -8.85
N ILE A 530 -5.89 21.68 -9.34
CA ILE A 530 -6.32 23.05 -9.04
C ILE A 530 -7.78 23.26 -9.44
N ASN A 531 -8.18 22.80 -10.62
CA ASN A 531 -9.57 22.89 -11.07
C ASN A 531 -10.52 22.09 -10.19
N SER A 532 -10.12 20.90 -9.72
CA SER A 532 -10.91 20.09 -8.77
C SER A 532 -11.09 20.80 -7.44
N LEU A 533 -10.04 21.46 -6.92
CA LEU A 533 -10.13 22.27 -5.70
C LEU A 533 -11.03 23.50 -5.88
N LYS A 534 -10.95 24.18 -7.03
CA LYS A 534 -11.87 25.27 -7.36
C LYS A 534 -13.32 24.80 -7.41
N ASN A 535 -13.61 23.66 -8.03
CA ASN A 535 -14.95 23.08 -8.06
C ASN A 535 -15.46 22.76 -6.63
N LEU A 536 -14.60 22.23 -5.76
CA LEU A 536 -14.93 21.95 -4.36
C LEU A 536 -15.23 23.24 -3.59
N ARG A 537 -14.46 24.30 -3.82
CA ARG A 537 -14.72 25.65 -3.29
C ARG A 537 -16.06 26.18 -3.78
N ASP A 538 -16.31 26.13 -5.11
CA ASP A 538 -17.52 26.68 -5.76
C ASP A 538 -18.80 25.93 -5.33
N SER A 539 -18.65 24.71 -4.79
CA SER A 539 -19.73 23.97 -4.12
C SER A 539 -20.08 24.52 -2.73
N GLY A 540 -19.51 25.65 -2.30
CA GLY A 540 -19.79 26.31 -1.03
C GLY A 540 -18.88 25.86 0.13
N ASN A 541 -17.65 25.44 -0.15
CA ASN A 541 -16.67 25.03 0.86
C ASN A 541 -15.50 26.02 0.97
N SER A 542 -14.85 26.02 2.13
CA SER A 542 -13.59 26.73 2.36
C SER A 542 -12.42 25.75 2.22
N ILE A 543 -11.34 26.16 1.57
CA ILE A 543 -10.19 25.29 1.35
C ILE A 543 -8.92 25.99 1.80
N ILE A 544 -8.17 25.37 2.68
CA ILE A 544 -6.82 25.80 3.07
C ILE A 544 -5.83 24.74 2.56
N VAL A 545 -4.86 25.14 1.77
CA VAL A 545 -3.82 24.28 1.22
C VAL A 545 -2.46 24.75 1.73
N VAL A 546 -1.71 23.88 2.37
CA VAL A 546 -0.28 24.12 2.66
C VAL A 546 0.49 23.74 1.39
N GLU A 547 1.11 24.70 0.71
CA GLU A 547 1.70 24.45 -0.61
C GLU A 547 2.91 25.33 -0.92
N HIS A 548 3.72 24.83 -1.88
CA HIS A 548 4.91 25.48 -2.40
C HIS A 548 4.91 25.61 -3.93
N ASP A 549 3.91 25.03 -4.60
CA ASP A 549 3.80 25.07 -6.06
C ASP A 549 3.43 26.45 -6.55
N LYS A 550 4.15 26.93 -7.58
CA LYS A 550 3.99 28.27 -8.15
C LYS A 550 2.60 28.47 -8.77
N GLU A 551 2.12 27.49 -9.55
CA GLU A 551 0.82 27.54 -10.23
C GLU A 551 -0.32 27.56 -9.20
N MET A 552 -0.27 26.69 -8.17
CA MET A 552 -1.25 26.67 -7.09
C MET A 552 -1.33 28.01 -6.35
N MET A 553 -0.20 28.65 -6.06
CA MET A 553 -0.17 29.96 -5.40
C MET A 553 -0.77 31.06 -6.27
N LEU A 554 -0.46 31.08 -7.57
CA LEU A 554 -0.97 32.10 -8.50
C LEU A 554 -2.47 31.94 -8.78
N GLU A 555 -2.99 30.71 -8.75
CA GLU A 555 -4.40 30.37 -8.98
C GLU A 555 -5.28 30.39 -7.71
N ALA A 556 -4.67 30.64 -6.55
CA ALA A 556 -5.38 30.79 -5.29
C ALA A 556 -6.20 32.09 -5.23
N ASP A 557 -7.25 32.12 -4.40
CA ASP A 557 -7.98 33.37 -4.10
C ASP A 557 -7.26 34.22 -3.05
N TYR A 558 -6.50 33.59 -2.17
CA TYR A 558 -5.82 34.27 -1.05
C TYR A 558 -4.57 33.48 -0.64
N ILE A 559 -3.53 34.20 -0.23
CA ILE A 559 -2.24 33.61 0.21
C ILE A 559 -1.93 34.12 1.61
N VAL A 560 -1.48 33.21 2.48
CA VAL A 560 -0.87 33.52 3.79
C VAL A 560 0.57 33.01 3.75
N ASP A 561 1.53 33.95 3.75
CA ASP A 561 2.98 33.63 3.73
C ASP A 561 3.55 33.74 5.14
N LEU A 562 4.18 32.65 5.62
CA LEU A 562 4.78 32.55 6.94
C LEU A 562 6.30 32.60 6.88
N GLY A 563 6.90 33.43 7.72
CA GLY A 563 8.32 33.63 7.72
C GLY A 563 8.81 34.49 8.88
N PRO A 564 9.86 35.33 8.62
CA PRO A 564 10.66 35.45 7.39
C PRO A 564 11.68 34.32 7.17
N LYS A 565 11.97 33.50 8.19
CA LYS A 565 12.93 32.37 8.17
C LYS A 565 12.28 31.14 8.80
N ALA A 566 13.09 30.10 9.00
CA ALA A 566 12.66 28.83 9.61
C ALA A 566 12.85 28.80 11.14
N GLY A 567 12.14 27.91 11.83
CA GLY A 567 12.28 27.65 13.27
C GLY A 567 12.06 28.89 14.15
N ARG A 568 12.99 29.17 15.05
CA ARG A 568 12.87 30.32 15.99
C ARG A 568 12.82 31.69 15.30
N LEU A 569 13.33 31.81 14.08
CA LEU A 569 13.33 33.04 13.29
C LEU A 569 12.11 33.11 12.33
N GLY A 570 11.28 32.06 12.29
CA GLY A 570 10.01 32.01 11.59
C GLY A 570 8.83 32.32 12.52
N GLY A 571 7.63 31.87 12.15
CA GLY A 571 6.43 31.91 12.97
C GLY A 571 5.67 33.24 12.95
N ASN A 572 5.98 34.16 12.04
CA ASN A 572 5.21 35.38 11.81
C ASN A 572 4.47 35.30 10.47
N VAL A 573 3.34 35.98 10.37
CA VAL A 573 2.70 36.25 9.08
C VAL A 573 3.47 37.40 8.42
N VAL A 574 4.12 37.10 7.27
CA VAL A 574 4.88 38.12 6.53
C VAL A 574 4.03 38.75 5.43
N PHE A 575 3.02 38.02 4.97
CA PHE A 575 2.03 38.54 4.03
C PHE A 575 0.70 37.80 4.19
N ALA A 576 -0.42 38.50 4.00
CA ALA A 576 -1.75 37.92 3.89
C ALA A 576 -2.57 38.80 2.93
N GLY A 577 -3.03 38.25 1.80
CA GLY A 577 -3.72 38.99 0.74
C GLY A 577 -3.90 38.15 -0.52
N THR A 578 -4.28 38.83 -1.60
CA THR A 578 -4.44 38.18 -2.91
C THR A 578 -3.09 37.89 -3.58
N PRO A 579 -3.01 36.92 -4.54
CA PRO A 579 -1.78 36.67 -5.30
C PRO A 579 -1.22 37.92 -6.00
N GLN A 580 -2.10 38.78 -6.55
CA GLN A 580 -1.71 40.02 -7.22
C GLN A 580 -1.04 41.01 -6.26
N GLU A 581 -1.59 41.16 -5.05
CA GLU A 581 -1.00 41.99 -4.02
C GLU A 581 0.37 41.43 -3.59
N MET A 582 0.50 40.11 -3.48
CA MET A 582 1.76 39.46 -3.12
C MET A 582 2.87 39.76 -4.12
N LEU A 583 2.60 39.73 -5.42
CA LEU A 583 3.61 39.99 -6.47
C LEU A 583 4.26 41.39 -6.37
N SER A 584 3.56 42.33 -5.73
CA SER A 584 4.07 43.71 -5.49
C SER A 584 4.87 43.84 -4.20
N THR A 585 4.94 42.79 -3.38
CA THR A 585 5.67 42.83 -2.11
C THR A 585 7.13 42.46 -2.27
N GLY A 586 7.97 42.80 -1.28
CA GLY A 586 9.38 42.40 -1.23
C GLY A 586 9.64 41.10 -0.47
N THR A 587 8.62 40.22 -0.27
CA THR A 587 8.82 38.97 0.44
C THR A 587 9.67 38.00 -0.38
N LEU A 588 10.30 37.02 0.31
CA LEU A 588 11.13 36.01 -0.36
C LEU A 588 10.30 35.19 -1.37
N THR A 589 9.12 34.77 -1.00
CA THR A 589 8.20 34.01 -1.85
C THR A 589 7.78 34.87 -3.07
N ALA A 590 7.40 36.14 -2.88
CA ALA A 590 7.06 37.04 -3.98
C ALA A 590 8.20 37.22 -4.98
N SER A 591 9.45 37.30 -4.51
CA SER A 591 10.63 37.46 -5.39
C SER A 591 10.85 36.27 -6.33
N TYR A 592 10.42 35.05 -5.93
CA TYR A 592 10.43 33.88 -6.81
C TYR A 592 9.21 33.87 -7.75
N LEU A 593 8.02 34.24 -7.25
CA LEU A 593 6.81 34.26 -8.07
C LEU A 593 6.89 35.28 -9.20
N ASN A 594 7.45 36.47 -8.96
CA ASN A 594 7.62 37.53 -9.96
C ASN A 594 8.91 37.43 -10.79
N ASN A 595 9.64 36.27 -10.64
CA ASN A 595 10.89 35.99 -11.35
C ASN A 595 12.06 36.95 -11.08
N GLN A 596 12.02 37.80 -10.03
CA GLN A 596 13.17 38.59 -9.58
C GLN A 596 14.32 37.71 -9.07
N ARG A 597 13.95 36.57 -8.45
CA ARG A 597 14.87 35.48 -8.12
C ARG A 597 14.54 34.25 -8.92
N ARG A 598 15.56 33.60 -9.44
CA ARG A 598 15.45 32.32 -10.15
C ARG A 598 16.50 31.36 -9.65
N ILE A 599 16.21 30.06 -9.73
CA ILE A 599 17.20 29.03 -9.50
C ILE A 599 18.05 28.94 -10.76
N GLU A 600 19.32 29.32 -10.61
CA GLU A 600 20.30 29.32 -11.70
C GLU A 600 20.74 27.88 -12.00
N TYR A 601 21.02 27.62 -13.26
CA TYR A 601 21.59 26.36 -13.74
C TYR A 601 22.83 26.64 -14.60
N ALA A 602 23.73 25.63 -14.66
CA ALA A 602 24.97 25.79 -15.44
C ALA A 602 24.67 25.85 -16.95
N SER A 603 25.20 26.83 -17.62
CA SER A 603 25.11 26.98 -19.09
C SER A 603 25.83 25.83 -19.83
N GLU A 604 26.91 25.32 -19.24
CA GLU A 604 27.63 24.14 -19.76
C GLU A 604 27.28 22.93 -18.94
N ARG A 605 26.77 21.89 -19.62
CA ARG A 605 26.42 20.61 -18.98
C ARG A 605 27.65 19.75 -18.79
N ARG A 606 27.75 19.04 -17.66
CA ARG A 606 28.86 18.12 -17.39
C ARG A 606 28.91 17.00 -18.43
N ARG A 607 30.11 16.71 -18.95
CA ARG A 607 30.29 15.60 -19.91
C ARG A 607 30.23 14.21 -19.27
N GLY A 608 30.42 14.14 -17.93
CA GLY A 608 30.53 12.89 -17.20
C GLY A 608 31.92 12.23 -17.35
N ASN A 609 32.05 10.99 -16.88
CA ASN A 609 33.31 10.25 -16.88
C ASN A 609 33.47 9.27 -18.07
N GLY A 610 32.58 9.31 -19.06
CA GLY A 610 32.59 8.43 -20.25
C GLY A 610 32.14 7.00 -19.98
N LYS A 611 31.73 6.67 -18.74
CA LYS A 611 31.22 5.35 -18.36
C LYS A 611 29.70 5.39 -18.23
N TRP A 612 29.08 4.24 -18.32
CA TRP A 612 27.63 4.09 -18.24
C TRP A 612 27.21 2.81 -17.53
N ILE A 613 25.94 2.76 -17.10
CA ILE A 613 25.23 1.55 -16.71
C ILE A 613 24.09 1.38 -17.72
N ARG A 614 23.94 0.19 -18.29
CA ARG A 614 22.88 -0.12 -19.25
C ARG A 614 22.02 -1.26 -18.70
N LEU A 615 20.73 -0.97 -18.50
CA LEU A 615 19.70 -1.93 -18.15
C LEU A 615 18.84 -2.18 -19.40
N SER A 616 18.83 -3.43 -19.89
CA SER A 616 18.11 -3.81 -21.11
C SER A 616 16.91 -4.68 -20.79
N GLY A 617 15.81 -4.44 -21.50
CA GLY A 617 14.67 -5.33 -21.51
C GLY A 617 13.81 -5.31 -20.23
N ALA A 618 13.68 -4.16 -19.57
CA ALA A 618 12.80 -4.01 -18.41
C ALA A 618 11.32 -4.12 -18.83
N THR A 619 10.57 -5.06 -18.22
CA THR A 619 9.17 -5.38 -18.55
C THR A 619 8.26 -5.43 -17.31
N GLY A 620 8.74 -4.97 -16.15
CA GLY A 620 7.97 -4.95 -14.93
C GLY A 620 6.76 -4.00 -14.98
N ASN A 621 5.63 -4.39 -14.43
CA ASN A 621 4.38 -3.63 -14.39
C ASN A 621 3.97 -3.09 -15.79
N ASN A 622 4.00 -1.77 -15.97
CA ASN A 622 3.63 -1.12 -17.23
C ASN A 622 4.80 -0.91 -18.21
N LEU A 623 6.03 -1.31 -17.88
CA LEU A 623 7.20 -1.09 -18.74
C LEU A 623 7.13 -1.94 -20.01
N LYS A 624 7.39 -1.32 -21.17
CA LYS A 624 7.30 -1.91 -22.50
C LYS A 624 8.69 -2.25 -23.07
N ASN A 625 9.36 -3.24 -22.47
CA ASN A 625 10.69 -3.70 -22.90
C ASN A 625 11.73 -2.56 -22.98
N VAL A 626 11.81 -1.78 -21.92
CA VAL A 626 12.60 -0.54 -21.86
C VAL A 626 14.09 -0.82 -21.74
N THR A 627 14.91 -0.08 -22.48
CA THR A 627 16.36 -0.01 -22.30
C THR A 627 16.73 1.34 -21.71
N LEU A 628 17.37 1.30 -20.52
CA LEU A 628 17.82 2.47 -19.78
C LEU A 628 19.34 2.59 -19.88
N GLU A 629 19.84 3.73 -20.33
CA GLU A 629 21.28 4.06 -20.32
C GLU A 629 21.54 5.21 -19.35
N LEU A 630 22.39 4.97 -18.36
CA LEU A 630 22.75 5.95 -17.32
C LEU A 630 24.20 6.38 -17.52
N PRO A 631 24.47 7.57 -18.02
CA PRO A 631 25.83 8.12 -18.08
C PRO A 631 26.32 8.46 -16.68
N LEU A 632 27.49 7.97 -16.29
CA LEU A 632 28.04 8.15 -14.94
C LEU A 632 28.81 9.48 -14.80
N GLY A 633 28.91 9.98 -13.55
CA GLY A 633 29.54 11.26 -13.23
C GLY A 633 28.70 12.48 -13.62
N LYS A 634 27.36 12.31 -13.66
CA LYS A 634 26.41 13.36 -14.02
C LYS A 634 25.28 13.49 -13.00
N PHE A 635 24.62 14.65 -13.05
CA PHE A 635 23.32 14.85 -12.42
C PHE A 635 22.22 14.44 -13.41
N ILE A 636 21.53 13.34 -13.14
CA ILE A 636 20.53 12.73 -14.01
C ILE A 636 19.14 12.92 -13.39
N CYS A 637 18.19 13.38 -14.20
CA CYS A 637 16.80 13.52 -13.79
C CYS A 637 15.91 12.58 -14.62
N VAL A 638 15.15 11.69 -13.92
CA VAL A 638 14.09 10.86 -14.51
C VAL A 638 12.77 11.56 -14.29
N THR A 639 12.11 11.93 -15.35
CA THR A 639 10.87 12.72 -15.33
C THR A 639 9.79 12.09 -16.22
N GLY A 640 8.62 12.69 -16.29
CA GLY A 640 7.47 12.24 -17.07
C GLY A 640 6.17 12.27 -16.28
N VAL A 641 5.04 12.04 -16.93
CA VAL A 641 3.71 12.11 -16.31
C VAL A 641 3.55 11.12 -15.15
N SER A 642 2.58 11.37 -14.28
CA SER A 642 2.26 10.48 -13.14
C SER A 642 1.86 9.10 -13.67
N GLY A 643 2.36 8.02 -13.04
CA GLY A 643 2.07 6.64 -13.48
C GLY A 643 2.82 6.18 -14.75
N SER A 644 3.75 6.97 -15.35
CA SER A 644 4.48 6.60 -16.57
C SER A 644 5.51 5.46 -16.40
N GLY A 645 5.76 5.00 -15.17
CA GLY A 645 6.65 3.86 -14.90
C GLY A 645 8.01 4.26 -14.32
N LYS A 646 8.26 5.52 -13.96
CA LYS A 646 9.54 6.01 -13.37
C LYS A 646 10.00 5.17 -12.17
N SER A 647 9.16 5.07 -11.14
CA SER A 647 9.49 4.31 -9.93
C SER A 647 9.58 2.80 -10.20
N THR A 648 8.82 2.27 -11.17
CA THR A 648 8.93 0.87 -11.62
C THR A 648 10.31 0.60 -12.21
N LEU A 649 10.80 1.50 -13.08
CA LEU A 649 12.09 1.36 -13.74
C LEU A 649 13.26 1.52 -12.76
N ILE A 650 13.22 2.54 -11.91
CA ILE A 650 14.34 2.88 -11.01
C ILE A 650 14.22 2.11 -9.69
N ASN A 651 13.14 2.29 -8.93
CA ASN A 651 13.01 1.73 -7.58
C ASN A 651 12.65 0.23 -7.61
N GLY A 652 11.82 -0.19 -8.58
CA GLY A 652 11.37 -1.59 -8.70
C GLY A 652 12.31 -2.50 -9.50
N THR A 653 13.16 -1.95 -10.38
CA THR A 653 14.03 -2.76 -11.24
C THR A 653 15.51 -2.46 -10.99
N LEU A 654 15.98 -1.26 -11.28
CA LEU A 654 17.41 -0.91 -11.22
C LEU A 654 17.98 -1.00 -9.79
N GLN A 655 17.33 -0.38 -8.83
CA GLN A 655 17.80 -0.30 -7.44
C GLN A 655 17.88 -1.69 -6.77
N PRO A 656 16.90 -2.61 -6.89
CA PRO A 656 17.03 -3.95 -6.32
C PRO A 656 18.16 -4.77 -6.96
N ILE A 657 18.38 -4.66 -8.29
CA ILE A 657 19.50 -5.33 -8.97
C ILE A 657 20.83 -4.91 -8.34
N ILE A 658 21.05 -3.59 -8.22
CA ILE A 658 22.29 -3.04 -7.67
C ILE A 658 22.44 -3.41 -6.20
N SER A 659 21.36 -3.33 -5.41
CA SER A 659 21.36 -3.70 -3.99
C SER A 659 21.64 -5.18 -3.77
N LYS A 660 21.12 -6.05 -4.63
CA LYS A 660 21.41 -7.49 -4.59
C LYS A 660 22.89 -7.77 -4.83
N LYS A 661 23.53 -7.05 -5.78
CA LYS A 661 24.96 -7.18 -6.08
C LYS A 661 25.86 -6.69 -4.94
N PHE A 662 25.61 -5.49 -4.39
CA PHE A 662 26.54 -4.87 -3.42
C PHE A 662 26.22 -5.24 -1.97
N TYR A 663 24.93 -5.43 -1.60
CA TYR A 663 24.49 -5.62 -0.22
C TYR A 663 23.82 -6.95 0.04
N ARG A 664 23.72 -7.85 -0.96
CA ARG A 664 23.00 -9.13 -0.85
C ARG A 664 21.57 -8.93 -0.34
N SER A 665 20.92 -7.87 -0.83
CA SER A 665 19.51 -7.60 -0.51
C SER A 665 18.63 -8.78 -0.94
N SER A 666 17.62 -9.08 -0.13
CA SER A 666 16.59 -10.09 -0.45
C SER A 666 15.46 -9.55 -1.33
N GLU A 667 15.53 -8.30 -1.72
CA GLU A 667 14.53 -7.67 -2.58
C GLU A 667 14.75 -8.12 -4.02
N GLU A 668 13.71 -8.73 -4.61
CA GLU A 668 13.78 -9.19 -5.99
C GLU A 668 13.45 -8.07 -6.97
N PRO A 669 14.26 -7.88 -8.02
CA PRO A 669 13.98 -6.91 -9.07
C PRO A 669 12.79 -7.37 -9.92
N LEU A 670 12.08 -6.41 -10.48
CA LEU A 670 11.10 -6.70 -11.52
C LEU A 670 11.78 -7.24 -12.79
N ALA A 671 11.00 -7.87 -13.67
CA ALA A 671 11.52 -8.57 -14.85
C ALA A 671 12.35 -7.66 -15.76
N TYR A 672 13.55 -8.12 -16.13
CA TYR A 672 14.50 -7.49 -17.04
C TYR A 672 15.31 -8.58 -17.77
N LYS A 673 16.03 -8.21 -18.84
CA LYS A 673 16.87 -9.15 -19.57
C LYS A 673 18.31 -9.15 -19.06
N GLU A 674 18.96 -7.99 -19.05
CA GLU A 674 20.40 -7.88 -18.78
C GLU A 674 20.74 -6.51 -18.19
N ILE A 675 21.83 -6.46 -17.41
CA ILE A 675 22.43 -5.23 -16.93
C ILE A 675 23.94 -5.27 -17.08
N GLU A 676 24.50 -4.20 -17.63
CA GLU A 676 25.94 -4.02 -17.88
C GLU A 676 26.46 -2.77 -17.15
N GLY A 677 27.78 -2.71 -16.93
CA GLY A 677 28.45 -1.51 -16.39
C GLY A 677 28.42 -1.36 -14.88
N LEU A 678 27.94 -2.36 -14.12
CA LEU A 678 27.90 -2.31 -12.66
C LEU A 678 29.28 -2.32 -12.00
N GLU A 679 30.34 -2.68 -12.70
CA GLU A 679 31.72 -2.58 -12.26
C GLU A 679 32.24 -1.14 -12.19
N ASN A 680 31.54 -0.21 -12.81
CA ASN A 680 31.90 1.21 -12.85
C ASN A 680 31.52 1.96 -11.57
N ILE A 681 30.69 1.36 -10.72
CA ILE A 681 30.28 1.89 -9.41
C ILE A 681 30.74 0.96 -8.30
N ASP A 682 30.91 1.50 -7.10
CA ASP A 682 31.30 0.73 -5.91
C ASP A 682 30.25 0.68 -4.81
N LYS A 683 29.28 1.60 -4.88
CA LYS A 683 28.23 1.73 -3.88
C LYS A 683 26.97 2.35 -4.47
N VAL A 684 25.81 1.95 -3.98
CA VAL A 684 24.53 2.65 -4.19
C VAL A 684 24.01 3.20 -2.88
N VAL A 685 23.44 4.39 -2.92
CA VAL A 685 22.79 5.04 -1.77
C VAL A 685 21.39 5.46 -2.22
N THR A 686 20.39 4.85 -1.63
CA THR A 686 18.99 5.22 -1.89
C THR A 686 18.49 6.15 -0.80
N VAL A 687 17.97 7.30 -1.19
CA VAL A 687 17.43 8.32 -0.30
C VAL A 687 15.95 8.50 -0.63
N ASP A 688 15.09 7.88 0.17
CA ASP A 688 13.64 7.89 0.04
C ASP A 688 12.97 8.69 1.18
N GLN A 689 11.67 8.92 1.07
CA GLN A 689 10.87 9.65 2.06
C GLN A 689 10.50 8.81 3.31
N SER A 690 10.97 7.56 3.42
CA SER A 690 10.66 6.73 4.57
C SER A 690 11.21 7.34 5.88
N PRO A 691 10.51 7.18 7.01
CA PRO A 691 10.97 7.71 8.30
C PRO A 691 12.36 7.17 8.69
N LEU A 692 13.15 7.98 9.41
CA LEU A 692 14.46 7.57 9.95
C LEU A 692 14.39 6.39 10.93
N GLY A 693 13.22 6.11 11.46
CA GLY A 693 12.94 5.01 12.36
C GLY A 693 11.48 5.00 12.79
N ARG A 694 11.04 3.86 13.31
CA ARG A 694 9.63 3.62 13.69
C ARG A 694 9.29 4.00 15.13
N THR A 695 10.27 4.43 15.92
CA THR A 695 10.09 4.73 17.34
C THR A 695 10.50 6.17 17.67
N PRO A 696 9.90 6.79 18.69
CA PRO A 696 10.29 8.13 19.15
C PRO A 696 11.76 8.25 19.62
N ARG A 697 12.46 7.12 19.79
CA ARG A 697 13.89 7.07 20.15
C ARG A 697 14.82 7.37 18.98
N SER A 698 14.36 7.14 17.74
CA SER A 698 15.10 7.53 16.55
C SER A 698 15.02 9.04 16.38
N ASN A 699 16.15 9.69 16.14
CA ASN A 699 16.25 11.13 15.94
C ASN A 699 17.47 11.49 15.07
N PRO A 700 17.61 12.72 14.59
CA PRO A 700 18.73 13.14 13.74
C PRO A 700 20.11 12.86 14.36
N ALA A 701 20.29 13.06 15.67
CA ALA A 701 21.56 12.82 16.34
C ALA A 701 21.97 11.33 16.38
N THR A 702 20.99 10.43 16.57
CA THR A 702 21.25 8.97 16.56
C THR A 702 21.50 8.45 15.15
N TYR A 703 20.75 8.95 14.17
CA TYR A 703 20.85 8.50 12.78
C TYR A 703 22.20 8.89 12.14
N THR A 704 22.64 10.12 12.34
CA THR A 704 23.95 10.62 11.85
C THR A 704 25.14 10.05 12.62
N GLY A 705 24.88 9.36 13.73
CA GLY A 705 25.93 8.84 14.61
C GLY A 705 26.64 9.90 15.46
N VAL A 706 26.26 11.18 15.37
CA VAL A 706 26.86 12.27 16.16
C VAL A 706 26.57 12.12 17.65
N PHE A 707 25.48 11.45 18.01
CA PHE A 707 25.14 11.22 19.41
C PHE A 707 26.17 10.40 20.16
N SER A 708 26.89 9.49 19.50
CA SER A 708 28.00 8.74 20.11
C SER A 708 29.16 9.65 20.48
N ASP A 709 29.51 10.61 19.62
CA ASP A 709 30.55 11.58 19.88
C ASP A 709 30.16 12.54 21.01
N ILE A 710 28.89 12.98 21.03
CA ILE A 710 28.34 13.81 22.13
C ILE A 710 28.43 13.07 23.47
N ARG A 711 28.03 11.79 23.52
CA ARG A 711 28.16 11.00 24.75
C ARG A 711 29.58 10.87 25.24
N ASN A 712 30.56 10.70 24.33
CA ASN A 712 31.97 10.63 24.70
C ASN A 712 32.46 11.95 25.34
N VAL A 713 32.02 13.11 24.83
CA VAL A 713 32.31 14.40 25.46
C VAL A 713 31.82 14.46 26.91
N PHE A 714 30.58 13.98 27.16
CA PHE A 714 30.03 13.98 28.53
C PHE A 714 30.77 13.01 29.46
N VAL A 715 31.27 11.87 28.96
CA VAL A 715 32.04 10.90 29.76
C VAL A 715 33.40 11.49 30.22
N GLU A 716 34.00 12.32 29.39
CA GLU A 716 35.32 12.94 29.67
C GLU A 716 35.22 14.06 30.73
N LEU A 717 34.04 14.53 31.08
CA LEU A 717 33.84 15.56 32.08
C LEU A 717 34.29 15.09 33.47
N PRO A 718 34.91 15.97 34.29
CA PRO A 718 35.41 15.64 35.66
C PRO A 718 34.32 15.01 36.53
N GLU A 719 33.11 15.54 36.50
CA GLU A 719 31.98 15.06 37.27
C GLU A 719 31.54 13.65 36.88
N ALA A 720 31.50 13.34 35.58
CA ALA A 720 31.21 12.00 35.08
C ALA A 720 32.29 10.98 35.45
N LYS A 721 33.58 11.39 35.41
CA LYS A 721 34.71 10.56 35.83
C LYS A 721 34.68 10.26 37.33
N ILE A 722 34.40 11.26 38.19
CA ILE A 722 34.27 11.08 39.64
C ILE A 722 33.18 10.07 39.99
N ARG A 723 32.05 10.12 39.26
CA ARG A 723 30.93 9.22 39.47
C ARG A 723 31.10 7.87 38.74
N GLY A 724 32.18 7.65 38.01
CA GLY A 724 32.44 6.42 37.26
C GLY A 724 31.45 6.18 36.09
N TYR A 725 30.86 7.23 35.50
CA TYR A 725 29.88 7.11 34.44
C TYR A 725 30.54 6.70 33.13
N LYS A 726 29.95 5.66 32.50
CA LYS A 726 30.37 5.13 31.19
C LYS A 726 29.44 5.70 30.08
N PRO A 727 29.80 5.57 28.77
CA PRO A 727 29.02 6.10 27.67
C PRO A 727 27.56 5.62 27.67
N GLY A 728 27.29 4.41 28.21
CA GLY A 728 25.93 3.88 28.37
C GLY A 728 25.03 4.70 29.30
N ARG A 729 25.63 5.41 30.32
CA ARG A 729 24.86 6.28 31.22
C ARG A 729 24.20 7.43 30.49
N PHE A 730 24.83 7.95 29.47
CA PHE A 730 24.34 9.05 28.64
C PHE A 730 23.51 8.59 27.43
N SER A 731 23.07 7.32 27.42
CA SER A 731 22.21 6.78 26.39
C SER A 731 20.78 6.59 26.93
N PHE A 732 19.79 7.19 26.27
CA PHE A 732 18.38 6.99 26.58
C PHE A 732 17.86 5.60 26.16
N ASN A 733 18.66 4.78 25.48
CA ASN A 733 18.34 3.41 25.11
C ASN A 733 18.77 2.38 26.18
N VAL A 734 19.64 2.77 27.13
CA VAL A 734 20.22 1.90 28.15
C VAL A 734 19.59 2.21 29.52
N ALA A 735 19.24 1.17 30.26
CA ALA A 735 18.53 1.30 31.54
C ALA A 735 19.26 2.19 32.59
N ALA A 736 20.60 2.22 32.58
CA ALA A 736 21.41 2.92 33.57
C ALA A 736 21.14 4.44 33.65
N GLY A 737 20.81 5.11 32.54
CA GLY A 737 20.69 6.57 32.51
C GLY A 737 19.34 7.11 32.07
N ARG A 738 18.47 6.26 31.53
CA ARG A 738 17.16 6.66 31.01
C ARG A 738 16.13 6.86 32.13
N CYS A 739 15.11 7.66 31.87
CA CYS A 739 13.92 7.73 32.68
C CYS A 739 13.24 6.36 32.72
N GLU A 740 12.94 5.81 33.89
CA GLU A 740 12.32 4.48 34.03
C GLU A 740 10.85 4.49 33.60
N VAL A 741 10.11 5.56 33.88
CA VAL A 741 8.68 5.68 33.57
C VAL A 741 8.39 5.64 32.08
N CYS A 742 9.12 6.42 31.26
CA CYS A 742 8.94 6.43 29.81
C CYS A 742 9.93 5.51 29.07
N GLY A 743 10.81 4.80 29.80
CA GLY A 743 11.81 3.94 29.20
C GLY A 743 12.77 4.66 28.24
N GLY A 744 12.96 5.98 28.38
CA GLY A 744 13.80 6.80 27.51
C GLY A 744 13.08 7.36 26.27
N ASN A 745 11.78 7.14 26.10
CA ASN A 745 11.00 7.69 24.98
C ASN A 745 10.80 9.22 25.12
N GLY A 746 10.70 9.72 26.34
CA GLY A 746 10.34 11.11 26.67
C GLY A 746 8.84 11.36 26.66
N TYR A 747 8.07 10.48 26.01
CA TYR A 747 6.63 10.55 25.82
C TYR A 747 5.98 9.22 26.19
N LYS A 748 4.71 9.26 26.58
CA LYS A 748 3.81 8.11 26.66
C LYS A 748 2.92 8.13 25.44
N THR A 749 2.79 7.01 24.77
CA THR A 749 1.86 6.85 23.65
C THR A 749 0.51 6.44 24.21
N ILE A 750 -0.52 7.19 23.92
CA ILE A 750 -1.92 6.82 24.17
C ILE A 750 -2.47 6.30 22.86
N GLU A 751 -2.66 4.98 22.78
CA GLU A 751 -3.24 4.33 21.61
C GLU A 751 -4.74 4.63 21.53
N MET A 752 -5.16 5.16 20.41
CA MET A 752 -6.56 5.50 20.13
C MET A 752 -7.09 4.60 19.02
N ASN A 753 -8.09 3.76 19.30
CA ASN A 753 -8.58 2.72 18.40
C ASN A 753 -9.05 3.21 17.01
N PHE A 754 -9.46 4.46 16.87
CA PHE A 754 -10.02 5.05 15.63
C PHE A 754 -9.37 6.37 15.22
N LEU A 755 -8.46 6.90 16.03
CA LEU A 755 -7.74 8.16 15.80
C LEU A 755 -6.23 7.91 15.84
N PRO A 756 -5.40 8.80 15.30
CA PRO A 756 -3.94 8.72 15.45
C PRO A 756 -3.54 8.70 16.92
N ASP A 757 -2.53 7.90 17.25
CA ASP A 757 -1.97 7.82 18.59
C ASP A 757 -1.51 9.19 19.07
N VAL A 758 -1.82 9.52 20.34
CA VAL A 758 -1.41 10.77 20.97
C VAL A 758 -0.14 10.57 21.80
N LEU A 759 0.86 11.40 21.55
CA LEU A 759 2.10 11.43 22.33
C LEU A 759 1.99 12.49 23.44
N VAL A 760 1.94 12.05 24.69
CA VAL A 760 1.90 12.94 25.86
C VAL A 760 3.28 12.98 26.53
N PRO A 761 3.84 14.17 26.87
CA PRO A 761 5.11 14.26 27.59
C PRO A 761 5.08 13.44 28.88
N CYS A 762 6.17 12.74 29.17
CA CYS A 762 6.29 11.96 30.40
C CYS A 762 6.27 12.88 31.61
N GLU A 763 5.38 12.62 32.55
CA GLU A 763 5.19 13.40 33.78
C GLU A 763 6.45 13.45 34.67
N GLU A 764 7.27 12.39 34.69
CA GLU A 764 8.48 12.31 35.52
C GLU A 764 9.64 13.08 34.91
N CYS A 765 9.96 12.85 33.63
CA CYS A 765 11.11 13.48 32.99
C CYS A 765 10.75 14.70 32.14
N HIS A 766 9.50 15.10 32.04
CA HIS A 766 9.01 16.25 31.26
C HIS A 766 9.61 16.31 29.84
N GLY A 767 9.65 15.18 29.14
CA GLY A 767 10.21 15.06 27.79
C GLY A 767 11.74 14.88 27.73
N LYS A 768 12.48 15.00 28.84
CA LYS A 768 13.95 15.00 28.87
C LYS A 768 14.59 13.63 28.66
N ARG A 769 13.84 12.52 28.73
CA ARG A 769 14.28 11.12 28.45
C ARG A 769 15.21 10.49 29.49
N TYR A 770 15.86 11.24 30.34
CA TYR A 770 16.87 10.78 31.32
C TYR A 770 16.39 10.90 32.75
N ASN A 771 17.02 10.13 33.61
CA ASN A 771 16.84 10.29 35.06
C ASN A 771 17.58 11.54 35.56
N ARG A 772 17.20 12.02 36.75
CA ARG A 772 17.70 13.25 37.35
C ARG A 772 19.23 13.28 37.50
N GLU A 773 19.83 12.18 37.96
CA GLU A 773 21.27 12.09 38.19
C GLU A 773 22.09 12.24 36.90
N THR A 774 21.63 11.70 35.76
CA THR A 774 22.31 11.87 34.49
C THR A 774 22.23 13.33 34.00
N LEU A 775 21.17 14.05 34.32
CA LEU A 775 20.96 15.45 33.92
C LEU A 775 21.79 16.45 34.75
N GLU A 776 22.35 16.01 35.87
CA GLU A 776 23.25 16.85 36.70
C GLU A 776 24.58 17.11 36.04
N VAL A 777 25.09 16.14 35.23
CA VAL A 777 26.34 16.32 34.49
C VAL A 777 26.16 17.33 33.37
N ARG A 778 26.96 18.39 33.35
CA ARG A 778 26.80 19.51 32.42
C ARG A 778 28.09 19.84 31.67
N PHE A 779 27.95 20.00 30.35
CA PHE A 779 29.00 20.54 29.47
C PHE A 779 28.64 21.98 29.08
N LYS A 780 29.53 22.94 29.30
CA LYS A 780 29.24 24.38 29.10
C LYS A 780 27.90 24.82 29.69
N GLY A 781 27.55 24.30 30.89
CA GLY A 781 26.28 24.59 31.56
C GLY A 781 25.02 23.86 31.05
N LYS A 782 25.12 23.02 30.02
CA LYS A 782 24.00 22.28 29.41
C LYS A 782 24.09 20.79 29.75
N SER A 783 22.96 20.20 30.16
CA SER A 783 22.81 18.74 30.31
C SER A 783 22.70 18.08 28.92
N ILE A 784 22.85 16.75 28.88
CA ILE A 784 22.70 15.99 27.62
C ILE A 784 21.29 16.12 27.03
N ALA A 785 20.27 16.29 27.85
CA ALA A 785 18.91 16.57 27.35
C ALA A 785 18.79 17.96 26.73
N ASP A 786 19.42 18.97 27.34
CA ASP A 786 19.44 20.33 26.77
C ASP A 786 20.18 20.36 25.43
N VAL A 787 21.22 19.56 25.27
CA VAL A 787 21.94 19.40 24.00
C VAL A 787 21.05 18.75 22.93
N LEU A 788 20.29 17.72 23.27
CA LEU A 788 19.34 17.11 22.36
C LEU A 788 18.19 18.07 21.99
N ASP A 789 17.84 19.02 22.86
CA ASP A 789 16.81 20.05 22.61
C ASP A 789 17.33 21.23 21.78
N MET A 790 18.64 21.35 21.57
CA MET A 790 19.22 22.37 20.69
C MET A 790 18.82 22.15 19.25
N THR A 791 18.54 23.26 18.55
CA THR A 791 18.49 23.25 17.09
C THR A 791 19.89 22.98 16.52
N ILE A 792 19.95 22.46 15.28
CA ILE A 792 21.22 22.20 14.62
C ILE A 792 22.07 23.47 14.52
N ASN A 793 21.47 24.65 14.24
CA ASN A 793 22.18 25.93 14.23
C ASN A 793 22.81 26.23 15.60
N GLN A 794 22.08 26.07 16.70
CA GLN A 794 22.61 26.25 18.04
C GLN A 794 23.71 25.24 18.38
N ALA A 795 23.55 23.99 17.94
CA ALA A 795 24.54 22.95 18.17
C ALA A 795 25.85 23.21 17.40
N VAL A 796 25.80 23.76 16.19
CA VAL A 796 26.97 24.18 15.42
C VAL A 796 27.81 25.22 16.20
N GLU A 797 27.15 26.23 16.75
CA GLU A 797 27.81 27.25 17.58
C GLU A 797 28.35 26.63 18.89
N PHE A 798 27.53 25.78 19.55
CA PHE A 798 27.91 25.17 20.83
C PHE A 798 29.11 24.22 20.75
N PHE A 799 29.21 23.46 19.65
CA PHE A 799 30.30 22.49 19.41
C PHE A 799 31.39 22.99 18.44
N GLU A 800 31.50 24.31 18.20
CA GLU A 800 32.46 24.89 17.26
C GLU A 800 33.92 24.40 17.42
N ASN A 801 34.33 24.12 18.69
CA ASN A 801 35.69 23.67 19.06
C ASN A 801 35.84 22.14 19.13
N ILE A 802 34.84 21.37 18.69
CA ILE A 802 34.87 19.89 18.69
C ILE A 802 34.71 19.36 17.27
N PRO A 803 35.81 19.20 16.50
CA PRO A 803 35.76 18.88 15.06
C PRO A 803 34.98 17.59 14.73
N ALA A 804 35.03 16.56 15.60
CA ALA A 804 34.34 15.28 15.40
C ALA A 804 32.80 15.44 15.38
N ILE A 805 32.29 16.33 16.22
CA ILE A 805 30.87 16.65 16.28
C ILE A 805 30.51 17.66 15.17
N LEU A 806 31.30 18.75 15.09
CA LEU A 806 31.04 19.85 14.16
C LEU A 806 30.95 19.39 12.71
N SER A 807 31.86 18.49 12.26
CA SER A 807 31.85 17.99 10.88
C SER A 807 30.52 17.30 10.49
N LYS A 808 29.89 16.60 11.43
CA LYS A 808 28.61 15.89 11.20
C LYS A 808 27.40 16.83 11.25
N ILE A 809 27.34 17.75 12.25
CA ILE A 809 26.20 18.65 12.39
C ILE A 809 26.20 19.78 11.36
N LYS A 810 27.38 20.21 10.89
CA LYS A 810 27.51 21.24 9.86
C LYS A 810 26.89 20.80 8.53
N VAL A 811 27.01 19.52 8.17
CA VAL A 811 26.38 18.97 6.98
C VAL A 811 24.86 19.00 7.09
N LEU A 812 24.29 18.75 8.28
CA LEU A 812 22.84 18.91 8.51
C LEU A 812 22.39 20.37 8.31
N GLN A 813 23.20 21.33 8.70
CA GLN A 813 22.96 22.75 8.47
C GLN A 813 23.02 23.09 6.97
N GLU A 814 24.04 22.55 6.27
CA GLU A 814 24.25 22.77 4.82
C GLU A 814 23.11 22.25 3.96
N VAL A 815 22.40 21.18 4.37
CA VAL A 815 21.20 20.67 3.68
C VAL A 815 19.91 21.42 4.07
N GLY A 816 20.02 22.57 4.76
CA GLY A 816 18.88 23.40 5.14
C GLY A 816 18.10 22.94 6.37
N LEU A 817 18.65 22.02 7.19
CA LEU A 817 17.99 21.51 8.41
C LEU A 817 18.43 22.22 9.70
N GLY A 818 18.97 23.44 9.59
CA GLY A 818 19.46 24.19 10.76
C GLY A 818 18.42 24.45 11.85
N TYR A 819 17.14 24.40 11.53
CA TYR A 819 16.01 24.67 12.42
C TYR A 819 15.51 23.48 13.22
N ILE A 820 15.74 22.23 12.80
CA ILE A 820 15.32 21.03 13.52
C ILE A 820 16.18 20.80 14.77
N LYS A 821 15.61 20.15 15.79
CA LYS A 821 16.34 19.80 17.01
C LYS A 821 17.15 18.50 16.81
N LEU A 822 18.32 18.39 17.42
CA LEU A 822 19.14 17.18 17.39
C LEU A 822 18.40 15.93 17.89
N GLY A 823 17.62 16.07 18.95
CA GLY A 823 16.82 15.01 19.56
C GLY A 823 15.37 14.93 19.09
N GLN A 824 14.99 15.62 18.03
CA GLN A 824 13.61 15.58 17.50
C GLN A 824 13.22 14.16 17.11
N PRO A 825 12.10 13.62 17.62
CA PRO A 825 11.65 12.27 17.26
C PRO A 825 11.46 12.13 15.75
N SER A 826 11.93 11.02 15.18
CA SER A 826 11.78 10.77 13.73
C SER A 826 10.34 10.71 13.26
N THR A 827 9.41 10.38 14.16
CA THR A 827 7.96 10.35 13.89
C THR A 827 7.33 11.72 13.71
N THR A 828 8.01 12.80 14.13
CA THR A 828 7.57 14.20 13.98
C THR A 828 8.25 14.92 12.82
N LEU A 829 9.20 14.28 12.14
CA LEU A 829 9.83 14.82 10.95
C LEU A 829 8.95 14.59 9.73
N SER A 830 8.89 15.58 8.85
CA SER A 830 8.28 15.40 7.52
C SER A 830 9.10 14.42 6.65
N GLY A 831 8.47 13.92 5.57
CA GLY A 831 9.16 13.05 4.61
C GLY A 831 10.43 13.69 4.04
N GLY A 832 10.33 14.96 3.62
CA GLY A 832 11.47 15.72 3.09
C GLY A 832 12.56 16.01 4.11
N GLU A 833 12.21 16.30 5.38
CA GLU A 833 13.21 16.44 6.46
C GLU A 833 13.95 15.13 6.72
N SER A 834 13.23 14.02 6.80
CA SER A 834 13.81 12.67 6.95
C SER A 834 14.78 12.35 5.82
N GLN A 835 14.41 12.65 4.59
CA GLN A 835 15.21 12.46 3.39
C GLN A 835 16.50 13.29 3.44
N ARG A 836 16.41 14.58 3.81
CA ARG A 836 17.58 15.46 3.96
C ARG A 836 18.52 15.01 5.09
N VAL A 837 18.01 14.45 6.21
CA VAL A 837 18.88 13.84 7.26
C VAL A 837 19.64 12.64 6.71
N LYS A 838 18.98 11.77 5.90
CA LYS A 838 19.63 10.64 5.23
C LYS A 838 20.76 11.13 4.30
N LEU A 839 20.44 12.12 3.46
CA LEU A 839 21.40 12.72 2.54
C LEU A 839 22.61 13.32 3.29
N ALA A 840 22.38 14.09 4.36
CA ALA A 840 23.43 14.66 5.18
C ALA A 840 24.34 13.60 5.79
N THR A 841 23.77 12.47 6.22
CA THR A 841 24.54 11.35 6.79
C THR A 841 25.50 10.75 5.77
N GLU A 842 25.08 10.61 4.51
CA GLU A 842 25.93 10.10 3.45
C GLU A 842 27.00 11.11 3.03
N LEU A 843 26.67 12.40 2.98
CA LEU A 843 27.62 13.49 2.70
C LEU A 843 28.74 13.59 3.73
N ALA A 844 28.45 13.25 5.00
CA ALA A 844 29.44 13.25 6.07
C ALA A 844 30.46 12.09 5.99
N LYS A 845 30.19 11.05 5.15
CA LYS A 845 31.10 9.91 4.95
C LYS A 845 32.22 10.24 3.95
N LYS A 846 33.32 9.48 4.04
CA LYS A 846 34.36 9.53 3.00
C LYS A 846 33.80 9.07 1.68
N ASP A 847 34.05 9.83 0.65
CA ASP A 847 33.56 9.65 -0.70
C ASP A 847 34.61 8.98 -1.59
N THR A 848 34.21 8.06 -2.45
CA THR A 848 35.09 7.36 -3.41
C THR A 848 35.03 7.94 -4.82
N GLY A 849 34.06 8.84 -5.09
CA GLY A 849 33.82 9.38 -6.43
C GLY A 849 33.20 8.39 -7.42
N LYS A 850 32.73 7.22 -6.95
CA LYS A 850 32.09 6.17 -7.78
C LYS A 850 30.73 5.71 -7.20
N THR A 851 30.14 6.52 -6.33
CA THR A 851 28.85 6.19 -5.70
C THR A 851 27.69 6.63 -6.59
N LEU A 852 26.70 5.75 -6.74
CA LEU A 852 25.41 6.10 -7.35
C LEU A 852 24.41 6.48 -6.26
N TYR A 853 23.99 7.73 -6.25
CA TYR A 853 22.92 8.23 -5.37
C TYR A 853 21.59 8.17 -6.13
N ILE A 854 20.59 7.53 -5.57
CA ILE A 854 19.21 7.48 -6.10
C ILE A 854 18.30 8.22 -5.12
N LEU A 855 17.67 9.30 -5.57
CA LEU A 855 16.76 10.11 -4.79
C LEU A 855 15.36 10.08 -5.42
N ASP A 856 14.34 9.87 -4.60
CA ASP A 856 12.94 9.83 -5.04
C ASP A 856 12.22 11.09 -4.52
N GLU A 857 11.82 11.97 -5.44
CA GLU A 857 11.13 13.24 -5.20
C GLU A 857 11.72 14.08 -4.05
N PRO A 858 13.02 14.45 -4.12
CA PRO A 858 13.68 15.11 -2.99
C PRO A 858 13.24 16.56 -2.75
N THR A 859 12.44 17.16 -3.63
CA THR A 859 11.90 18.53 -3.47
C THR A 859 10.57 18.58 -2.72
N THR A 860 10.04 17.44 -2.31
CA THR A 860 8.79 17.35 -1.55
C THR A 860 8.81 18.24 -0.31
N GLY A 861 7.82 19.12 -0.17
CA GLY A 861 7.69 20.04 0.97
C GLY A 861 8.73 21.15 1.04
N LEU A 862 9.41 21.43 -0.06
CA LEU A 862 10.45 22.45 -0.10
C LEU A 862 9.97 23.74 -0.79
N HIS A 863 10.23 24.85 -0.12
CA HIS A 863 10.13 26.17 -0.74
C HIS A 863 11.27 26.37 -1.79
N PHE A 864 11.10 27.26 -2.76
CA PHE A 864 12.08 27.54 -3.83
C PHE A 864 13.52 27.75 -3.29
N GLU A 865 13.68 28.47 -2.19
CA GLU A 865 14.98 28.70 -1.55
C GLU A 865 15.60 27.42 -1.00
N ASP A 866 14.77 26.52 -0.44
CA ASP A 866 15.23 25.22 0.04
C ASP A 866 15.65 24.31 -1.12
N ILE A 867 14.95 24.38 -2.26
CA ILE A 867 15.31 23.68 -3.51
C ILE A 867 16.66 24.15 -4.01
N ARG A 868 16.93 25.47 -4.00
CA ARG A 868 18.21 26.03 -4.37
C ARG A 868 19.36 25.48 -3.50
N VAL A 869 19.13 25.40 -2.18
CA VAL A 869 20.10 24.82 -1.24
C VAL A 869 20.33 23.34 -1.54
N LEU A 870 19.27 22.57 -1.78
CA LEU A 870 19.36 21.14 -2.12
C LEU A 870 20.15 20.92 -3.41
N LEU A 871 19.87 21.67 -4.46
CA LEU A 871 20.58 21.57 -5.74
C LEU A 871 22.08 21.85 -5.62
N ASN A 872 22.47 22.83 -4.79
CA ASN A 872 23.87 23.07 -4.49
C ASN A 872 24.57 21.85 -3.85
N VAL A 873 23.86 21.16 -2.96
CA VAL A 873 24.35 19.94 -2.31
C VAL A 873 24.49 18.80 -3.32
N LEU A 874 23.49 18.58 -4.17
CA LEU A 874 23.52 17.52 -5.20
C LEU A 874 24.63 17.77 -6.22
N ASN A 875 24.80 19.02 -6.66
CA ASN A 875 25.90 19.41 -7.57
C ASN A 875 27.29 19.15 -6.95
N ARG A 876 27.49 19.46 -5.67
CA ARG A 876 28.73 19.13 -4.94
C ARG A 876 29.03 17.62 -4.91
N LEU A 877 28.02 16.76 -4.85
CA LEU A 877 28.21 15.30 -4.93
C LEU A 877 28.70 14.88 -6.32
N VAL A 878 28.11 15.45 -7.37
CA VAL A 878 28.51 15.17 -8.76
C VAL A 878 29.91 15.70 -9.04
N ASP A 879 30.27 16.91 -8.55
CA ASP A 879 31.59 17.51 -8.71
C ASP A 879 32.71 16.68 -8.08
N LYS A 880 32.39 15.83 -7.10
CA LYS A 880 33.30 14.85 -6.52
C LYS A 880 33.46 13.56 -7.35
N GLY A 881 32.80 13.47 -8.52
CA GLY A 881 32.86 12.34 -9.44
C GLY A 881 31.72 11.33 -9.30
N ASN A 882 30.81 11.50 -8.33
CA ASN A 882 29.66 10.61 -8.15
C ASN A 882 28.59 10.81 -9.22
N THR A 883 27.67 9.84 -9.29
CA THR A 883 26.47 9.94 -10.11
C THR A 883 25.26 10.20 -9.21
N VAL A 884 24.48 11.21 -9.53
CA VAL A 884 23.23 11.51 -8.83
C VAL A 884 22.07 11.30 -9.78
N LEU A 885 21.18 10.35 -9.45
CA LEU A 885 19.96 10.03 -10.17
C LEU A 885 18.77 10.48 -9.33
N VAL A 886 17.95 11.36 -9.88
CA VAL A 886 16.77 11.92 -9.19
C VAL A 886 15.52 11.62 -9.97
N ILE A 887 14.49 11.08 -9.33
CA ILE A 887 13.12 11.00 -9.89
C ILE A 887 12.41 12.29 -9.49
N GLU A 888 12.00 13.12 -10.46
CA GLU A 888 11.43 14.43 -10.15
C GLU A 888 10.42 14.96 -11.16
N HIS A 889 9.54 15.85 -10.66
CA HIS A 889 8.56 16.60 -11.43
C HIS A 889 8.79 18.11 -11.37
N ASN A 890 9.60 18.57 -10.43
CA ASN A 890 9.89 19.99 -10.24
C ASN A 890 10.77 20.52 -11.40
N LEU A 891 10.28 21.53 -12.12
CA LEU A 891 10.95 22.09 -13.30
C LEU A 891 12.32 22.72 -12.99
N ASP A 892 12.50 23.28 -11.80
CA ASP A 892 13.79 23.83 -11.37
C ASP A 892 14.87 22.76 -11.24
N VAL A 893 14.51 21.57 -10.80
CA VAL A 893 15.42 20.41 -10.74
C VAL A 893 15.67 19.85 -12.14
N ILE A 894 14.61 19.70 -12.94
CA ILE A 894 14.71 19.16 -14.31
C ILE A 894 15.63 20.04 -15.18
N LYS A 895 15.45 21.37 -15.16
CA LYS A 895 16.31 22.31 -15.92
C LYS A 895 17.77 22.34 -15.43
N SER A 896 18.01 21.97 -14.16
CA SER A 896 19.34 21.95 -13.55
C SER A 896 20.12 20.66 -13.80
N ALA A 897 19.49 19.62 -14.35
CA ALA A 897 20.12 18.34 -14.61
C ALA A 897 21.08 18.39 -15.81
N ASP A 898 22.15 17.57 -15.75
CA ASP A 898 23.07 17.39 -16.89
C ASP A 898 22.50 16.44 -17.94
N HIS A 899 21.58 15.54 -17.52
CA HIS A 899 20.96 14.55 -18.39
C HIS A 899 19.53 14.26 -17.91
N ILE A 900 18.60 14.25 -18.85
CA ILE A 900 17.18 13.97 -18.60
C ILE A 900 16.80 12.63 -19.25
N ILE A 901 15.94 11.88 -18.58
CA ILE A 901 15.26 10.69 -19.09
C ILE A 901 13.76 10.94 -18.89
N ASP A 902 13.05 11.21 -19.99
CA ASP A 902 11.61 11.52 -19.98
C ASP A 902 10.79 10.29 -20.32
N MET A 903 9.90 9.88 -19.42
CA MET A 903 9.07 8.69 -19.53
C MET A 903 7.60 9.03 -19.79
N GLY A 904 6.96 8.23 -20.62
CA GLY A 904 5.57 8.44 -21.00
C GLY A 904 5.06 7.39 -21.99
N PRO A 905 4.16 7.81 -22.94
CA PRO A 905 3.55 9.15 -23.07
C PRO A 905 2.49 9.46 -22.01
N GLU A 906 1.77 8.44 -21.51
CA GLU A 906 0.69 8.56 -20.51
C GLU A 906 1.02 7.76 -19.24
N GLY A 907 0.08 7.74 -18.29
CA GLY A 907 0.13 6.85 -17.13
C GLY A 907 -0.39 5.45 -17.43
N GLY A 908 -0.11 4.48 -16.53
CA GLY A 908 -0.64 3.12 -16.60
C GLY A 908 -0.23 2.37 -17.87
N LYS A 909 -1.18 1.68 -18.52
CA LYS A 909 -0.95 0.91 -19.75
C LYS A 909 -0.52 1.79 -20.94
N GLY A 910 -0.93 3.04 -20.95
CA GLY A 910 -0.53 4.03 -21.96
C GLY A 910 0.90 4.55 -21.80
N GLY A 911 1.57 4.25 -20.71
CA GLY A 911 2.94 4.64 -20.40
C GLY A 911 3.98 3.55 -20.64
N GLY A 912 5.05 3.60 -19.87
CA GLY A 912 6.06 2.55 -19.82
C GLY A 912 7.12 2.62 -20.91
N GLU A 913 7.32 3.78 -21.56
CA GLU A 913 8.30 4.00 -22.61
C GLU A 913 9.23 5.18 -22.24
N ILE A 914 10.47 5.15 -22.73
CA ILE A 914 11.37 6.32 -22.70
C ILE A 914 11.13 7.11 -23.97
N LEU A 915 10.66 8.35 -23.84
CA LEU A 915 10.32 9.23 -24.96
C LEU A 915 11.51 10.05 -25.45
N ALA A 916 12.32 10.49 -24.49
CA ALA A 916 13.46 11.35 -24.76
C ALA A 916 14.57 11.13 -23.75
N THR A 917 15.83 11.21 -24.22
CA THR A 917 17.02 11.23 -23.38
C THR A 917 18.00 12.23 -23.93
N GLY A 918 18.76 12.89 -23.07
CA GLY A 918 19.76 13.88 -23.46
C GLY A 918 19.87 15.02 -22.47
N THR A 919 20.56 16.09 -22.85
CA THR A 919 20.59 17.34 -22.07
C THR A 919 19.20 17.99 -22.08
N PRO A 920 18.85 18.86 -21.13
CA PRO A 920 17.59 19.61 -21.14
C PRO A 920 17.28 20.27 -22.49
N GLU A 921 18.28 20.83 -23.13
CA GLU A 921 18.18 21.51 -24.43
C GLU A 921 17.90 20.54 -25.59
N GLU A 922 18.54 19.35 -25.57
CA GLU A 922 18.31 18.29 -26.58
C GLU A 922 16.92 17.68 -26.43
N VAL A 923 16.49 17.40 -25.19
CA VAL A 923 15.16 16.85 -24.90
C VAL A 923 14.06 17.81 -25.36
N CYS A 924 14.25 19.13 -25.22
CA CYS A 924 13.32 20.16 -25.70
C CYS A 924 13.08 20.16 -27.20
N GLN A 925 13.92 19.49 -28.00
CA GLN A 925 13.68 19.34 -29.46
C GLN A 925 12.55 18.34 -29.75
N LYS A 926 12.20 17.46 -28.81
CA LYS A 926 11.07 16.53 -28.89
C LYS A 926 9.79 17.16 -28.34
N GLN A 927 8.65 16.66 -28.78
CA GLN A 927 7.35 17.08 -28.25
C GLN A 927 6.82 16.07 -27.23
N THR A 928 6.99 16.36 -25.97
CA THR A 928 6.41 15.61 -24.85
C THR A 928 5.68 16.57 -23.90
N TYR A 929 4.90 16.02 -22.96
CA TYR A 929 4.27 16.89 -21.95
C TYR A 929 5.30 17.65 -21.12
N THR A 930 6.38 17.00 -20.72
CA THR A 930 7.46 17.61 -19.95
C THR A 930 8.14 18.74 -20.71
N THR A 931 8.44 18.52 -21.99
CA THR A 931 9.17 19.49 -22.80
C THR A 931 8.38 20.76 -23.09
N ARG A 932 7.06 20.71 -23.09
CA ARG A 932 6.21 21.88 -23.20
C ARG A 932 6.49 22.90 -22.09
N TYR A 933 6.49 22.46 -20.85
CA TYR A 933 6.74 23.32 -19.69
C TYR A 933 8.22 23.66 -19.52
N LEU A 934 9.11 22.72 -19.88
CA LEU A 934 10.56 22.92 -19.76
C LEU A 934 11.07 24.00 -20.74
N ARG A 935 10.50 24.10 -21.94
CA ARG A 935 10.83 25.18 -22.91
C ARG A 935 10.52 26.54 -22.32
N GLU A 936 9.38 26.74 -21.72
CA GLU A 936 8.99 27.99 -21.06
C GLU A 936 10.00 28.38 -19.97
N GLU A 937 10.44 27.40 -19.15
CA GLU A 937 11.42 27.64 -18.09
C GLU A 937 12.85 27.93 -18.60
N LEU A 938 13.25 27.33 -19.73
CA LEU A 938 14.56 27.58 -20.36
C LEU A 938 14.55 28.84 -21.26
N GLY A 939 13.36 29.37 -21.59
CA GLY A 939 13.22 30.50 -22.48
C GLY A 939 13.46 30.15 -23.98
N LEU A 940 13.17 28.87 -24.36
CA LEU A 940 13.35 28.33 -25.71
C LEU A 940 12.06 28.41 -26.54
#